data_87b9117c8d24f4b568b0502082b604df
#
_entry.id   87b9117c8d24f4b568b0502082b604df
#
_cell.length_a   1.000
_cell.length_b   1.000
_cell.length_c   1.000
_cell.angle_alpha   90.00
_cell.angle_beta   90.00
_cell.angle_gamma   90.00
#
_symmetry.space_group_name_H-M   'P 1'
#
loop_
_entity.id
_entity.type
_entity.pdbx_description
1 polymer ?
#
loop_
_entity_poly.entity_id
_entity_poly.type
_entity_poly.pdbx_seq_one_letter_code
_entity_poly.pdbx_strand_id
1 'polypeptide(L)'
;MQGDFINKGNITAAENGVFVSKNSSAVSISNTATGLIEGKSGLYAEVGVAINNAGTIMGTEVDGIILSDGNIKLTNTGTVEGLQHGINVTNTAKVDIINSGSIGGGNTAISFASNKNNTLVLNTGSSLNGDVISTGSTGNSLTLVGAGMEDSNFVGLNKGDGFASVKMEGESWTLTGDLDVIGSGDSLQVNSGDLTLAGTVSNSGNTLVTKDASLQLGNGQKTASLSGGLKNNGTVIFNQGNNSTFATDMTGSGKVEKVDSHTLTLTGKNSYTGDTVLHGGTTLVAFGSTLGSKSSNATITVENGAQFAAAGEVNDNINILTGGTLAAWNAIQGNDTLSVSGIDTINGNVTNGGTLLLSAANNSVGNDFTINGDYTGSADSQIVMNSTLGEDNSPTDHLTITGSSFGQTNVSVNNIGGLGAQTVNGMEIVSVGGSSEAQLTLAKPVVAGAWEYNLYQHNNGNWYLESKATPSDEPSDNSDDSDNTDNGSNTDNGSNSGPEVMAPEVGAYLGNYLAAQSMFLHKRDDRDQITFRNEEDLNTWMYVKGRYHENNAGGDKVSYDTTTTVLQIGSDFMSKPMDNGILRAGGMFGAGQAKTHSDAKHNVRDAQGKVDGFNVGLYATWQEDQKLRLGSYVDTWAAYSWYNNKVTSNRNDEDYDSEGFAASVEVGHAWAIDSENERTWKIEPQAQVIYSYLDQENHTDRDGVRITTLDNDGLFGRLGVKSSYFQQKDVKAWQPYVAVNWLKGAGQNDLAFNGETVSNDTPEDRGQLELGVTGNLNETTTLSLRASGEWGENSYAAYGGHILLNHRW
;
A
#
# COMPACT_ATOMS: atom_id res chain seq x y z
N MET A 1 -31.68 -71.66 20.72
CA MET A 1 -30.80 -71.73 21.90
C MET A 1 -31.60 -71.35 23.12
N GLN A 2 -31.35 -72.01 24.25
CA GLN A 2 -31.89 -71.64 25.55
C GLN A 2 -30.68 -71.39 26.49
N GLY A 3 -30.52 -70.27 27.06
CA GLY A 3 -29.40 -69.88 27.94
C GLY A 3 -28.27 -69.15 27.30
N ASP A 4 -27.20 -68.89 28.05
CA ASP A 4 -26.05 -68.13 27.63
C ASP A 4 -25.15 -68.91 26.67
N PHE A 5 -24.68 -68.27 25.61
CA PHE A 5 -23.75 -68.79 24.64
C PHE A 5 -22.39 -68.06 24.72
N ILE A 6 -21.34 -68.85 24.99
CA ILE A 6 -19.98 -68.28 25.10
C ILE A 6 -19.08 -68.95 24.05
N ASN A 7 -18.59 -68.17 23.09
CA ASN A 7 -17.61 -68.65 22.11
C ASN A 7 -16.17 -68.25 22.56
N LYS A 8 -15.30 -69.28 22.70
CA LYS A 8 -13.89 -69.18 23.02
C LYS A 8 -12.96 -69.71 21.91
N GLY A 9 -13.52 -70.21 20.81
CA GLY A 9 -12.82 -70.77 19.68
C GLY A 9 -13.42 -70.33 18.38
N ASN A 10 -13.27 -71.18 17.33
CA ASN A 10 -13.74 -70.84 15.99
C ASN A 10 -15.06 -71.54 15.72
N ILE A 11 -16.04 -70.80 15.23
CA ILE A 11 -17.28 -71.27 14.64
C ILE A 11 -17.27 -70.86 13.19
N THR A 12 -17.29 -71.79 12.29
CA THR A 12 -17.42 -71.55 10.86
C THR A 12 -18.61 -72.33 10.30
N ALA A 13 -19.56 -71.70 9.65
CA ALA A 13 -20.80 -72.26 9.16
C ALA A 13 -21.04 -71.85 7.72
N ALA A 14 -21.75 -72.80 6.94
CA ALA A 14 -22.09 -72.52 5.54
C ALA A 14 -23.24 -71.53 5.37
N GLU A 15 -24.03 -71.26 6.42
CA GLU A 15 -25.09 -70.26 6.45
C GLU A 15 -24.77 -69.17 7.51
N ASN A 16 -25.50 -69.11 8.61
CA ASN A 16 -25.19 -68.19 9.72
C ASN A 16 -24.23 -68.84 10.71
N GLY A 17 -23.14 -68.12 11.08
CA GLY A 17 -22.22 -68.59 12.11
C GLY A 17 -22.95 -68.90 13.43
N VAL A 18 -23.77 -67.91 13.86
CA VAL A 18 -24.74 -68.13 14.97
C VAL A 18 -26.13 -67.63 14.52
N PHE A 19 -27.16 -68.47 14.75
CA PHE A 19 -28.56 -68.12 14.50
C PHE A 19 -29.38 -68.15 15.79
N VAL A 20 -30.04 -67.05 16.13
CA VAL A 20 -30.95 -66.96 17.29
C VAL A 20 -32.37 -66.80 16.78
N SER A 21 -33.13 -67.89 16.81
CA SER A 21 -34.48 -67.91 16.29
C SER A 21 -35.53 -67.31 17.21
N LYS A 22 -36.71 -66.99 16.71
CA LYS A 22 -37.87 -66.45 17.47
C LYS A 22 -38.30 -67.32 18.65
N ASN A 23 -37.94 -68.58 18.65
CA ASN A 23 -38.29 -69.50 19.70
C ASN A 23 -37.23 -69.63 20.83
N SER A 24 -36.19 -68.83 20.72
CA SER A 24 -35.13 -68.80 21.74
C SER A 24 -35.61 -67.95 22.93
N SER A 25 -35.36 -68.39 24.15
CA SER A 25 -35.66 -67.68 25.37
C SER A 25 -34.39 -67.02 25.92
N ALA A 26 -34.49 -65.71 26.35
CA ALA A 26 -33.48 -64.93 27.02
C ALA A 26 -32.04 -65.41 26.83
N VAL A 27 -31.38 -65.02 25.79
CA VAL A 27 -30.05 -65.49 25.38
C VAL A 27 -29.06 -64.33 25.50
N SER A 28 -27.92 -64.60 26.12
CA SER A 28 -26.74 -63.77 25.90
C SER A 28 -25.75 -64.48 25.00
N ILE A 29 -25.09 -63.68 24.14
CA ILE A 29 -24.02 -64.17 23.27
C ILE A 29 -22.75 -63.44 23.68
N SER A 30 -21.71 -64.17 24.02
CA SER A 30 -20.42 -63.69 24.38
C SER A 30 -19.35 -64.29 23.50
N ASN A 31 -18.83 -63.51 22.58
CA ASN A 31 -17.68 -63.87 21.74
C ASN A 31 -16.42 -63.34 22.41
N THR A 32 -15.58 -64.22 22.99
CA THR A 32 -14.39 -63.79 23.70
C THR A 32 -13.30 -63.31 22.76
N ALA A 33 -12.21 -62.71 23.29
CA ALA A 33 -11.11 -62.12 22.50
C ALA A 33 -10.43 -63.13 21.51
N THR A 34 -10.52 -64.45 21.80
CA THR A 34 -10.00 -65.52 20.91
C THR A 34 -11.11 -66.17 20.04
N GLY A 35 -12.34 -65.72 20.18
CA GLY A 35 -13.47 -66.28 19.49
C GLY A 35 -13.63 -65.78 18.06
N LEU A 36 -13.82 -66.66 17.08
CA LEU A 36 -14.25 -66.33 15.72
C LEU A 36 -15.66 -66.87 15.51
N ILE A 37 -16.56 -66.05 15.00
CA ILE A 37 -17.89 -66.47 14.51
C ILE A 37 -17.98 -66.10 13.04
N GLU A 38 -17.99 -67.08 12.18
CA GLU A 38 -17.93 -66.89 10.72
C GLU A 38 -19.08 -67.70 10.06
N GLY A 39 -19.67 -67.08 9.03
CA GLY A 39 -20.68 -67.71 8.20
C GLY A 39 -21.03 -66.83 7.02
N LYS A 40 -22.02 -67.20 6.19
CA LYS A 40 -22.55 -66.27 5.16
C LYS A 40 -22.95 -64.97 5.77
N SER A 41 -23.69 -64.99 6.89
CA SER A 41 -23.77 -63.91 7.89
C SER A 41 -23.12 -64.41 9.17
N GLY A 42 -22.31 -63.60 9.83
CA GLY A 42 -21.63 -64.02 11.05
C GLY A 42 -22.62 -64.37 12.17
N LEU A 43 -23.54 -63.46 12.46
CA LEU A 43 -24.59 -63.70 13.47
C LEU A 43 -25.94 -63.19 12.96
N TYR A 44 -26.99 -63.96 13.16
CA TYR A 44 -28.37 -63.55 12.84
C TYR A 44 -29.28 -63.77 14.06
N ALA A 45 -29.91 -62.64 14.55
CA ALA A 45 -30.84 -62.69 15.68
C ALA A 45 -32.24 -62.21 15.28
N GLU A 46 -33.25 -63.06 15.52
CA GLU A 46 -34.69 -62.77 15.34
C GLU A 46 -35.45 -62.49 16.64
N VAL A 47 -34.73 -62.21 17.73
CA VAL A 47 -35.32 -61.99 19.06
C VAL A 47 -34.38 -61.15 19.92
N GLY A 48 -34.92 -60.50 20.98
CA GLY A 48 -34.11 -59.76 21.91
C GLY A 48 -33.00 -60.58 22.52
N VAL A 49 -31.76 -60.06 22.41
CA VAL A 49 -30.55 -60.75 22.90
C VAL A 49 -29.50 -59.71 23.35
N ALA A 50 -28.69 -60.06 24.34
CA ALA A 50 -27.52 -59.31 24.70
C ALA A 50 -26.30 -59.91 23.99
N ILE A 51 -25.60 -59.16 23.17
CA ILE A 51 -24.41 -59.52 22.39
C ILE A 51 -23.19 -58.79 22.93
N ASN A 52 -22.19 -59.56 23.37
CA ASN A 52 -20.89 -58.99 23.78
C ASN A 52 -19.81 -59.56 22.84
N ASN A 53 -19.28 -58.82 21.97
CA ASN A 53 -18.19 -59.24 21.07
C ASN A 53 -16.85 -58.58 21.49
N ALA A 54 -15.91 -59.44 21.89
CA ALA A 54 -14.51 -59.09 22.11
C ALA A 54 -13.56 -59.75 21.09
N GLY A 55 -14.08 -60.75 20.32
CA GLY A 55 -13.38 -61.42 19.25
C GLY A 55 -13.77 -60.93 17.85
N THR A 56 -13.86 -61.82 16.92
CA THR A 56 -14.26 -61.52 15.51
C THR A 56 -15.59 -62.13 15.18
N ILE A 57 -16.51 -61.35 14.61
CA ILE A 57 -17.76 -61.83 13.98
C ILE A 57 -17.69 -61.44 12.51
N MET A 58 -17.75 -62.42 11.60
CA MET A 58 -17.52 -62.20 10.17
C MET A 58 -18.64 -62.79 9.30
N GLY A 59 -19.22 -61.95 8.46
CA GLY A 59 -20.10 -62.38 7.37
C GLY A 59 -19.33 -62.43 6.04
N THR A 60 -19.19 -63.64 5.48
CA THR A 60 -18.36 -63.84 4.26
C THR A 60 -19.08 -63.52 2.95
N GLU A 61 -20.42 -63.51 2.94
CA GLU A 61 -21.22 -63.26 1.77
C GLU A 61 -22.27 -62.13 1.96
N VAL A 62 -22.71 -61.88 3.18
CA VAL A 62 -23.77 -60.91 3.47
C VAL A 62 -23.31 -59.95 4.60
N ASP A 63 -23.86 -60.03 5.76
CA ASP A 63 -23.66 -59.09 6.84
C ASP A 63 -22.84 -59.71 7.99
N GLY A 64 -22.09 -58.96 8.71
CA GLY A 64 -21.41 -59.39 9.93
C GLY A 64 -22.43 -59.82 10.98
N ILE A 65 -23.39 -58.93 11.28
CA ILE A 65 -24.48 -59.18 12.21
C ILE A 65 -25.79 -58.69 11.60
N ILE A 66 -26.82 -59.52 11.60
CA ILE A 66 -28.20 -59.16 11.26
C ILE A 66 -29.08 -59.22 12.52
N LEU A 67 -29.78 -58.13 12.77
CA LEU A 67 -30.68 -57.95 13.95
C LEU A 67 -32.09 -57.63 13.40
N SER A 68 -33.03 -58.55 13.51
CA SER A 68 -34.31 -58.37 12.82
C SER A 68 -35.51 -58.13 13.77
N ASP A 69 -35.47 -58.58 15.02
CA ASP A 69 -36.59 -58.35 15.94
C ASP A 69 -36.15 -58.34 17.43
N GLY A 70 -36.98 -57.75 18.26
CA GLY A 70 -36.77 -57.68 19.71
C GLY A 70 -35.89 -56.51 20.20
N ASN A 71 -35.70 -56.48 21.51
CA ASN A 71 -34.80 -55.46 22.13
C ASN A 71 -33.40 -56.10 22.28
N ILE A 72 -32.45 -55.54 21.60
CA ILE A 72 -31.09 -56.06 21.49
C ILE A 72 -30.10 -55.04 22.09
N LYS A 73 -29.17 -55.51 22.91
CA LYS A 73 -28.03 -54.73 23.35
C LYS A 73 -26.76 -55.37 22.80
N LEU A 74 -26.03 -54.58 21.98
CA LEU A 74 -24.77 -55.00 21.38
C LEU A 74 -23.62 -54.20 21.97
N THR A 75 -22.66 -54.87 22.60
CA THR A 75 -21.39 -54.23 23.00
C THR A 75 -20.26 -54.86 22.15
N ASN A 76 -19.59 -54.04 21.36
CA ASN A 76 -18.46 -54.44 20.56
C ASN A 76 -17.15 -53.84 21.05
N THR A 77 -16.20 -54.68 21.45
CA THR A 77 -14.81 -54.29 21.76
C THR A 77 -13.81 -54.99 20.82
N GLY A 78 -14.32 -55.90 19.96
CA GLY A 78 -13.56 -56.64 18.97
C GLY A 78 -13.85 -56.18 17.54
N THR A 79 -13.95 -57.14 16.61
CA THR A 79 -14.19 -56.83 15.19
C THR A 79 -15.52 -57.43 14.76
N VAL A 80 -16.32 -56.63 14.05
CA VAL A 80 -17.50 -57.07 13.30
C VAL A 80 -17.31 -56.70 11.83
N GLU A 81 -17.36 -57.67 10.97
CA GLU A 81 -17.13 -57.46 9.54
C GLU A 81 -18.15 -58.21 8.68
N GLY A 82 -18.67 -57.54 7.66
CA GLY A 82 -19.58 -58.13 6.68
C GLY A 82 -19.25 -57.72 5.25
N LEU A 83 -19.65 -58.52 4.28
CA LEU A 83 -19.43 -58.16 2.87
C LEU A 83 -20.35 -57.00 2.41
N GLN A 84 -21.59 -56.95 2.95
CA GLN A 84 -22.56 -55.90 2.65
C GLN A 84 -22.60 -54.83 3.77
N HIS A 85 -22.98 -55.24 4.98
CA HIS A 85 -23.01 -54.39 6.16
C HIS A 85 -22.23 -55.07 7.28
N GLY A 86 -21.55 -54.24 8.10
CA GLY A 86 -21.02 -54.73 9.37
C GLY A 86 -22.15 -55.19 10.28
N ILE A 87 -23.10 -54.29 10.56
CA ILE A 87 -24.31 -54.54 11.30
C ILE A 87 -25.53 -54.07 10.51
N ASN A 88 -26.50 -54.95 10.36
CA ASN A 88 -27.77 -54.67 9.69
C ASN A 88 -28.94 -54.81 10.67
N VAL A 89 -29.60 -53.69 10.99
CA VAL A 89 -30.76 -53.65 11.87
C VAL A 89 -32.04 -53.49 11.07
N THR A 90 -32.88 -54.50 11.05
CA THR A 90 -34.03 -54.53 10.14
C THR A 90 -35.36 -54.74 10.90
N ASN A 91 -36.46 -54.66 10.19
CA ASN A 91 -37.83 -54.99 10.60
C ASN A 91 -38.24 -54.22 11.90
N THR A 92 -38.39 -55.00 13.02
CA THR A 92 -38.89 -54.49 14.32
C THR A 92 -37.84 -54.51 15.42
N ALA A 93 -36.57 -54.73 15.10
CA ALA A 93 -35.49 -54.69 16.05
C ALA A 93 -35.29 -53.30 16.64
N LYS A 94 -35.19 -53.21 17.99
CA LYS A 94 -34.73 -52.05 18.71
C LYS A 94 -33.32 -52.35 19.22
N VAL A 95 -32.33 -51.63 18.79
CA VAL A 95 -30.94 -51.96 19.09
C VAL A 95 -30.24 -50.82 19.80
N ASP A 96 -29.56 -51.16 20.88
CA ASP A 96 -28.60 -50.28 21.56
C ASP A 96 -27.19 -50.81 21.28
N ILE A 97 -26.42 -50.09 20.39
CA ILE A 97 -25.06 -50.46 20.04
C ILE A 97 -24.09 -49.60 20.85
N ILE A 98 -23.14 -50.24 21.52
CA ILE A 98 -22.00 -49.58 22.18
C ILE A 98 -20.73 -50.11 21.50
N ASN A 99 -20.00 -49.25 20.82
CA ASN A 99 -18.80 -49.64 20.08
C ASN A 99 -17.54 -49.01 20.69
N SER A 100 -16.52 -49.81 20.92
CA SER A 100 -15.13 -49.43 21.15
C SER A 100 -14.13 -50.28 20.39
N GLY A 101 -14.65 -51.06 19.41
CA GLY A 101 -13.89 -51.89 18.52
C GLY A 101 -14.10 -51.49 17.04
N SER A 102 -13.86 -52.44 16.12
CA SER A 102 -14.04 -52.19 14.68
C SER A 102 -15.37 -52.73 14.18
N ILE A 103 -16.08 -51.95 13.36
CA ILE A 103 -17.26 -52.39 12.62
C ILE A 103 -17.05 -52.00 11.17
N GLY A 104 -17.02 -52.99 10.27
CA GLY A 104 -16.80 -52.80 8.84
C GLY A 104 -17.85 -53.52 7.97
N GLY A 105 -18.20 -52.87 6.83
CA GLY A 105 -19.00 -53.41 5.79
C GLY A 105 -18.50 -52.97 4.43
N GLY A 106 -19.04 -53.49 3.34
CA GLY A 106 -18.58 -53.12 1.99
C GLY A 106 -18.62 -51.61 1.76
N ASN A 107 -19.80 -50.99 1.89
CA ASN A 107 -19.95 -49.51 1.87
C ASN A 107 -20.66 -49.00 3.14
N THR A 108 -21.18 -49.88 3.97
CA THR A 108 -22.01 -49.54 5.12
C THR A 108 -21.55 -50.30 6.35
N ALA A 109 -20.99 -49.63 7.32
CA ALA A 109 -20.62 -50.20 8.61
C ALA A 109 -21.86 -50.57 9.41
N ILE A 110 -22.85 -49.68 9.50
CA ILE A 110 -24.09 -49.92 10.25
C ILE A 110 -25.29 -49.43 9.47
N SER A 111 -26.30 -50.31 9.28
CA SER A 111 -27.58 -49.97 8.66
C SER A 111 -28.69 -50.01 9.69
N PHE A 112 -29.34 -48.89 10.01
CA PHE A 112 -30.55 -48.81 10.85
C PHE A 112 -31.78 -48.70 9.96
N ALA A 113 -32.25 -49.85 9.41
CA ALA A 113 -33.42 -49.92 8.54
C ALA A 113 -34.67 -50.39 9.31
N SER A 114 -34.59 -50.63 10.63
CA SER A 114 -35.74 -50.99 11.47
C SER A 114 -36.66 -49.82 11.77
N ASN A 115 -37.93 -50.07 12.00
CA ASN A 115 -38.92 -49.07 12.38
C ASN A 115 -38.93 -48.65 13.85
N LYS A 116 -37.86 -48.95 14.59
CA LYS A 116 -37.68 -48.67 16.00
C LYS A 116 -36.55 -47.64 16.20
N ASN A 117 -36.63 -46.93 17.31
CA ASN A 117 -35.59 -45.97 17.68
C ASN A 117 -34.38 -46.73 18.24
N ASN A 118 -33.29 -46.69 17.51
CA ASN A 118 -32.01 -47.30 17.86
C ASN A 118 -31.05 -46.29 18.42
N THR A 119 -30.08 -46.76 19.21
CA THR A 119 -29.01 -45.94 19.77
C THR A 119 -27.65 -46.47 19.31
N LEU A 120 -26.77 -45.53 18.92
CA LEU A 120 -25.36 -45.80 18.65
C LEU A 120 -24.51 -44.97 19.60
N VAL A 121 -23.66 -45.64 20.38
CA VAL A 121 -22.66 -44.98 21.21
C VAL A 121 -21.29 -45.37 20.70
N LEU A 122 -20.51 -44.38 20.29
CA LEU A 122 -19.11 -44.54 19.89
C LEU A 122 -18.24 -44.14 21.06
N ASN A 123 -17.41 -45.07 21.55
CA ASN A 123 -16.42 -44.82 22.61
C ASN A 123 -15.02 -44.75 22.04
N THR A 124 -14.08 -44.36 22.90
CA THR A 124 -12.64 -44.44 22.59
C THR A 124 -12.26 -45.82 22.06
N GLY A 125 -11.57 -45.84 20.92
CA GLY A 125 -11.17 -47.04 20.19
C GLY A 125 -12.18 -47.52 19.15
N SER A 126 -13.32 -46.82 18.99
CA SER A 126 -14.25 -47.07 17.88
C SER A 126 -13.58 -46.80 16.54
N SER A 127 -13.82 -47.66 15.56
CA SER A 127 -13.42 -47.51 14.17
C SER A 127 -14.53 -48.06 13.28
N LEU A 128 -15.03 -47.25 12.40
CA LEU A 128 -16.07 -47.64 11.41
C LEU A 128 -15.44 -47.65 10.01
N ASN A 129 -15.62 -48.76 9.31
CA ASN A 129 -15.25 -48.94 7.92
C ASN A 129 -16.50 -48.99 7.07
N GLY A 130 -16.91 -47.86 6.51
CA GLY A 130 -18.16 -47.65 5.79
C GLY A 130 -19.10 -46.69 6.54
N ASP A 131 -20.18 -46.29 5.88
CA ASP A 131 -21.14 -45.31 6.39
C ASP A 131 -22.08 -45.86 7.46
N VAL A 132 -22.64 -45.00 8.26
CA VAL A 132 -23.75 -45.33 9.16
C VAL A 132 -25.03 -44.76 8.56
N ILE A 133 -25.91 -45.62 8.10
CA ILE A 133 -27.14 -45.27 7.40
C ILE A 133 -28.33 -45.37 8.34
N SER A 134 -29.08 -44.31 8.49
CA SER A 134 -30.27 -44.22 9.36
C SER A 134 -31.52 -43.92 8.57
N THR A 135 -32.36 -44.95 8.26
CA THR A 135 -33.52 -44.82 7.37
C THR A 135 -34.85 -45.32 7.95
N GLY A 136 -34.87 -46.32 8.80
CA GLY A 136 -36.08 -47.01 9.22
C GLY A 136 -36.93 -46.29 10.25
N SER A 137 -36.35 -45.38 10.99
CA SER A 137 -36.98 -44.64 12.10
C SER A 137 -36.47 -43.20 12.17
N THR A 138 -37.33 -42.25 12.48
CA THR A 138 -36.99 -40.88 12.74
C THR A 138 -36.50 -40.59 14.18
N GLY A 139 -36.29 -41.63 14.99
CA GLY A 139 -35.91 -41.55 16.39
C GLY A 139 -34.53 -42.16 16.73
N ASN A 140 -33.71 -42.47 15.73
CA ASN A 140 -32.36 -42.98 15.96
C ASN A 140 -31.45 -41.92 16.57
N SER A 141 -30.52 -42.30 17.44
CA SER A 141 -29.60 -41.37 18.12
C SER A 141 -28.15 -41.83 18.05
N LEU A 142 -27.26 -40.88 17.99
CA LEU A 142 -25.80 -41.04 18.05
C LEU A 142 -25.25 -40.30 19.29
N THR A 143 -24.39 -41.01 20.03
CA THR A 143 -23.67 -40.41 21.17
C THR A 143 -22.18 -40.71 21.03
N LEU A 144 -21.34 -39.67 21.17
CA LEU A 144 -19.89 -39.73 21.10
C LEU A 144 -19.36 -39.61 22.55
N VAL A 145 -18.61 -40.59 23.01
CA VAL A 145 -18.09 -40.69 24.39
C VAL A 145 -16.58 -40.95 24.34
N GLY A 146 -15.82 -40.37 25.26
CA GLY A 146 -14.36 -40.45 25.24
C GLY A 146 -13.75 -39.66 24.05
N ALA A 147 -12.80 -40.26 23.33
CA ALA A 147 -12.12 -39.60 22.23
C ALA A 147 -12.04 -40.51 21.00
N GLY A 148 -12.18 -39.92 19.79
CA GLY A 148 -12.09 -40.65 18.53
C GLY A 148 -12.10 -39.79 17.31
N MET A 149 -11.91 -40.44 16.18
CA MET A 149 -12.03 -39.83 14.84
C MET A 149 -12.69 -40.81 13.88
N GLU A 150 -13.67 -40.32 13.13
CA GLU A 150 -14.35 -41.11 12.09
C GLU A 150 -14.43 -40.32 10.80
N ASP A 151 -14.21 -40.98 9.68
CA ASP A 151 -14.40 -40.43 8.34
C ASP A 151 -15.69 -40.97 7.65
N SER A 152 -16.41 -41.79 8.33
CA SER A 152 -17.72 -42.35 7.91
C SER A 152 -18.76 -41.23 7.85
N ASN A 153 -19.70 -41.36 6.88
CA ASN A 153 -20.91 -40.54 6.87
C ASN A 153 -21.94 -41.13 7.87
N PHE A 154 -22.68 -40.21 8.52
CA PHE A 154 -23.78 -40.54 9.45
C PHE A 154 -25.06 -39.92 8.87
N VAL A 155 -25.66 -40.59 7.90
CA VAL A 155 -26.66 -39.99 7.02
C VAL A 155 -27.91 -40.85 6.85
N GLY A 156 -28.95 -40.26 6.27
CA GLY A 156 -30.08 -40.93 5.71
C GLY A 156 -29.86 -41.31 4.24
N LEU A 157 -30.81 -42.04 3.63
CA LEU A 157 -30.84 -42.30 2.18
C LEU A 157 -31.77 -41.33 1.44
N ASN A 158 -32.78 -40.79 2.15
CA ASN A 158 -33.77 -39.88 1.57
C ASN A 158 -33.92 -38.63 2.42
N LYS A 159 -34.58 -37.63 1.86
CA LYS A 159 -34.93 -36.43 2.64
C LYS A 159 -35.84 -36.78 3.82
N GLY A 160 -35.42 -36.45 5.01
CA GLY A 160 -36.11 -36.74 6.26
C GLY A 160 -35.63 -38.01 6.96
N ASP A 161 -34.70 -38.75 6.40
CA ASP A 161 -33.93 -39.78 7.07
C ASP A 161 -32.72 -39.13 7.81
N GLY A 162 -32.15 -39.81 8.78
CA GLY A 162 -31.01 -39.37 9.58
C GLY A 162 -31.19 -39.65 11.07
N PHE A 163 -30.46 -38.94 11.91
CA PHE A 163 -30.51 -39.11 13.39
C PHE A 163 -31.43 -38.08 14.03
N ALA A 164 -32.32 -38.50 14.89
CA ALA A 164 -33.15 -37.59 15.70
C ALA A 164 -32.32 -36.72 16.67
N SER A 165 -31.22 -37.29 17.16
CA SER A 165 -30.30 -36.53 18.04
C SER A 165 -28.89 -37.06 17.90
N VAL A 166 -27.95 -36.09 17.99
CA VAL A 166 -26.51 -36.36 18.06
C VAL A 166 -25.96 -35.63 19.27
N LYS A 167 -25.21 -36.33 20.10
CA LYS A 167 -24.65 -35.81 21.35
C LYS A 167 -23.16 -36.08 21.43
N MET A 168 -22.39 -35.05 21.70
CA MET A 168 -21.01 -35.15 22.16
C MET A 168 -21.00 -35.07 23.68
N GLU A 169 -20.61 -36.16 24.35
CA GLU A 169 -20.50 -36.31 25.79
C GLU A 169 -19.10 -36.80 26.22
N GLY A 170 -18.14 -36.65 25.27
CA GLY A 170 -16.78 -37.13 25.46
C GLY A 170 -15.76 -36.04 25.72
N GLU A 171 -14.50 -36.37 25.44
CA GLU A 171 -13.35 -35.47 25.55
C GLU A 171 -13.03 -34.78 24.22
N SER A 172 -12.89 -35.55 23.13
CA SER A 172 -12.57 -35.01 21.79
C SER A 172 -12.99 -35.96 20.68
N TRP A 173 -13.83 -35.49 19.77
CA TRP A 173 -14.21 -36.24 18.57
C TRP A 173 -14.04 -35.41 17.31
N THR A 174 -13.58 -36.08 16.26
CA THR A 174 -13.50 -35.49 14.91
C THR A 174 -14.33 -36.35 13.95
N LEU A 175 -15.34 -35.75 13.31
CA LEU A 175 -16.12 -36.35 12.24
C LEU A 175 -15.80 -35.62 10.94
N THR A 176 -15.23 -36.34 9.95
CA THR A 176 -14.86 -35.75 8.66
C THR A 176 -15.79 -36.15 7.52
N GLY A 177 -16.78 -37.02 7.79
CA GLY A 177 -17.90 -37.34 6.92
C GLY A 177 -19.11 -36.41 7.12
N ASP A 178 -20.14 -36.61 6.30
CA ASP A 178 -21.39 -35.86 6.39
C ASP A 178 -22.27 -36.33 7.54
N LEU A 179 -23.13 -35.45 8.07
CA LEU A 179 -23.99 -35.73 9.21
C LEU A 179 -25.41 -35.19 8.98
N ASP A 180 -26.41 -36.06 8.98
CA ASP A 180 -27.84 -35.71 8.89
C ASP A 180 -28.52 -35.80 10.25
N VAL A 181 -28.96 -34.65 10.77
CA VAL A 181 -29.69 -34.52 12.03
C VAL A 181 -31.10 -33.97 11.74
N ILE A 182 -32.11 -34.81 11.98
CA ILE A 182 -33.49 -34.53 11.57
C ILE A 182 -34.41 -34.10 12.72
N GLY A 183 -33.92 -34.18 13.96
CA GLY A 183 -34.70 -33.81 15.12
C GLY A 183 -35.00 -32.33 15.24
N SER A 184 -36.07 -31.99 15.96
CA SER A 184 -36.41 -30.60 16.27
C SER A 184 -35.78 -30.16 17.60
N GLY A 185 -35.74 -28.86 17.85
CA GLY A 185 -35.13 -28.29 19.06
C GLY A 185 -33.59 -28.39 19.02
N ASP A 186 -32.97 -28.58 20.16
CA ASP A 186 -31.50 -28.73 20.27
C ASP A 186 -31.10 -30.20 19.94
N SER A 187 -31.09 -30.53 18.68
CA SER A 187 -30.92 -31.92 18.17
C SER A 187 -29.46 -32.35 17.99
N LEU A 188 -28.57 -31.42 17.73
CA LEU A 188 -27.12 -31.60 17.82
C LEU A 188 -26.60 -30.89 19.09
N GLN A 189 -26.03 -31.64 20.00
CA GLN A 189 -25.59 -31.11 21.31
C GLN A 189 -24.12 -31.42 21.54
N VAL A 190 -23.33 -30.38 21.78
CA VAL A 190 -21.97 -30.52 22.29
C VAL A 190 -22.00 -30.18 23.79
N ASN A 191 -22.13 -31.25 24.60
CA ASN A 191 -22.34 -31.13 26.05
C ASN A 191 -21.02 -31.05 26.82
N SER A 192 -19.95 -31.60 26.28
CA SER A 192 -18.61 -31.56 26.86
C SER A 192 -17.55 -31.77 25.81
N GLY A 193 -16.31 -31.35 26.11
CA GLY A 193 -15.13 -31.55 25.24
C GLY A 193 -15.18 -30.84 23.90
N ASP A 194 -14.41 -31.32 22.96
CA ASP A 194 -14.20 -30.71 21.64
C ASP A 194 -14.81 -31.57 20.54
N LEU A 195 -15.79 -31.05 19.81
CA LEU A 195 -16.32 -31.68 18.62
C LEU A 195 -15.83 -30.94 17.36
N THR A 196 -15.06 -31.61 16.51
CA THR A 196 -14.69 -31.10 15.19
C THR A 196 -15.58 -31.76 14.13
N LEU A 197 -16.25 -30.93 13.34
CA LEU A 197 -17.05 -31.33 12.17
C LEU A 197 -16.37 -30.78 10.90
N ALA A 198 -16.04 -31.64 9.96
CA ALA A 198 -15.33 -31.28 8.73
C ALA A 198 -15.99 -31.88 7.47
N GLY A 199 -17.30 -31.99 7.48
CA GLY A 199 -18.19 -32.38 6.38
C GLY A 199 -19.42 -31.49 6.32
N THR A 200 -20.43 -31.93 5.55
CA THR A 200 -21.74 -31.25 5.49
C THR A 200 -22.60 -31.69 6.65
N VAL A 201 -23.01 -30.74 7.48
CA VAL A 201 -23.93 -31.00 8.62
C VAL A 201 -25.31 -30.45 8.27
N SER A 202 -26.21 -31.35 7.91
CA SER A 202 -27.63 -31.04 7.66
C SER A 202 -28.39 -31.14 8.97
N ASN A 203 -28.65 -30.01 9.66
CA ASN A 203 -29.43 -30.02 10.91
C ASN A 203 -30.78 -29.34 10.71
N SER A 204 -31.87 -30.07 10.99
CA SER A 204 -33.25 -29.53 10.92
C SER A 204 -33.65 -28.76 12.17
N GLY A 205 -32.97 -28.98 13.29
CA GLY A 205 -33.13 -28.28 14.53
C GLY A 205 -32.02 -27.29 14.82
N ASN A 206 -31.68 -27.12 16.08
CA ASN A 206 -30.56 -26.28 16.52
C ASN A 206 -29.36 -27.14 16.90
N THR A 207 -28.20 -26.57 16.72
CA THR A 207 -26.96 -27.01 17.33
C THR A 207 -26.79 -26.27 18.67
N LEU A 208 -26.60 -26.96 19.76
CA LEU A 208 -26.31 -26.39 21.10
C LEU A 208 -24.86 -26.70 21.48
N VAL A 209 -24.08 -25.68 21.74
CA VAL A 209 -22.77 -25.80 22.39
C VAL A 209 -22.93 -25.31 23.80
N THR A 210 -22.74 -26.18 24.78
CA THR A 210 -22.89 -25.82 26.19
C THR A 210 -21.64 -25.11 26.69
N LYS A 211 -21.75 -24.48 27.87
CA LYS A 211 -20.63 -23.88 28.55
C LYS A 211 -19.49 -24.87 28.73
N ASP A 212 -18.27 -24.46 28.54
CA ASP A 212 -17.04 -25.25 28.63
C ASP A 212 -16.88 -26.36 27.56
N ALA A 213 -17.77 -26.42 26.55
CA ALA A 213 -17.65 -27.26 25.39
C ALA A 213 -17.23 -26.43 24.16
N SER A 214 -16.67 -27.11 23.14
CA SER A 214 -16.17 -26.50 21.93
C SER A 214 -16.68 -27.20 20.67
N LEU A 215 -17.15 -26.43 19.71
CA LEU A 215 -17.50 -26.90 18.38
C LEU A 215 -16.57 -26.25 17.35
N GLN A 216 -15.78 -27.08 16.66
CA GLN A 216 -14.96 -26.61 15.54
C GLN A 216 -15.61 -27.01 14.22
N LEU A 217 -15.73 -26.03 13.32
CA LEU A 217 -16.21 -26.18 11.95
C LEU A 217 -15.02 -26.12 10.96
N GLY A 218 -14.78 -27.25 10.29
CA GLY A 218 -13.58 -27.47 9.48
C GLY A 218 -12.40 -27.97 10.33
N ASN A 219 -11.34 -28.42 9.66
CA ASN A 219 -10.13 -28.92 10.29
C ASN A 219 -8.84 -28.35 9.67
N GLY A 220 -8.94 -27.19 8.96
CA GLY A 220 -7.85 -26.56 8.23
C GLY A 220 -7.52 -27.18 6.87
N GLN A 221 -8.04 -28.41 6.59
CA GLN A 221 -7.89 -29.08 5.30
C GLN A 221 -9.25 -29.28 4.61
N LYS A 222 -10.29 -29.65 5.38
CA LYS A 222 -11.67 -29.78 4.91
C LYS A 222 -12.50 -28.62 5.47
N THR A 223 -13.44 -28.17 4.63
CA THR A 223 -14.43 -27.14 4.98
C THR A 223 -15.68 -27.82 5.53
N ALA A 224 -16.22 -27.29 6.62
CA ALA A 224 -17.52 -27.72 7.11
C ALA A 224 -18.62 -26.73 6.72
N SER A 225 -19.84 -27.27 6.52
CA SER A 225 -21.07 -26.46 6.46
C SER A 225 -22.03 -26.94 7.54
N LEU A 226 -22.76 -26.00 8.14
CA LEU A 226 -23.75 -26.28 9.18
C LEU A 226 -25.06 -25.58 8.84
N SER A 227 -26.15 -26.32 8.78
CA SER A 227 -27.49 -25.77 8.67
C SER A 227 -28.24 -25.83 10.01
N GLY A 228 -29.41 -25.18 10.08
CA GLY A 228 -30.16 -25.04 11.31
C GLY A 228 -29.71 -23.83 12.13
N GLY A 229 -30.24 -23.63 13.34
CA GLY A 229 -29.78 -22.59 14.25
C GLY A 229 -28.55 -23.02 15.04
N LEU A 230 -27.73 -22.08 15.52
CA LEU A 230 -26.59 -22.34 16.39
C LEU A 230 -26.71 -21.57 17.70
N LYS A 231 -26.89 -22.27 18.80
CA LYS A 231 -26.90 -21.68 20.14
C LYS A 231 -25.56 -21.95 20.80
N ASN A 232 -24.70 -20.98 20.77
CA ASN A 232 -23.36 -21.05 21.34
C ASN A 232 -23.32 -20.47 22.75
N ASN A 233 -23.13 -21.32 23.77
CA ASN A 233 -22.82 -20.86 25.13
C ASN A 233 -21.39 -21.29 25.56
N GLY A 234 -20.65 -21.98 24.69
CA GLY A 234 -19.27 -22.39 24.87
C GLY A 234 -18.33 -21.68 23.91
N THR A 235 -17.61 -22.43 23.08
CA THR A 235 -16.74 -21.89 22.04
C THR A 235 -17.09 -22.47 20.68
N VAL A 236 -17.21 -21.60 19.68
CA VAL A 236 -17.28 -21.98 18.27
C VAL A 236 -16.02 -21.57 17.55
N ILE A 237 -15.37 -22.49 16.86
CA ILE A 237 -14.11 -22.28 16.15
C ILE A 237 -14.35 -22.51 14.65
N PHE A 238 -14.03 -21.53 13.83
CA PHE A 238 -13.95 -21.66 12.38
C PHE A 238 -12.50 -21.97 11.97
N ASN A 239 -12.30 -23.15 11.40
CA ASN A 239 -11.01 -23.64 10.89
C ASN A 239 -11.21 -24.29 9.52
N GLN A 240 -11.64 -23.49 8.56
CA GLN A 240 -12.05 -23.94 7.23
C GLN A 240 -10.86 -24.27 6.33
N GLY A 241 -11.00 -25.25 5.46
CA GLY A 241 -9.96 -25.61 4.47
C GLY A 241 -9.95 -24.75 3.20
N ASN A 242 -11.00 -23.94 3.01
CA ASN A 242 -11.18 -23.01 1.88
C ASN A 242 -12.05 -21.82 2.30
N ASN A 243 -12.18 -20.83 1.42
CA ASN A 243 -13.14 -19.75 1.60
C ASN A 243 -14.55 -20.32 1.79
N SER A 244 -15.27 -19.79 2.78
CA SER A 244 -16.56 -20.36 3.19
C SER A 244 -17.58 -19.27 3.54
N THR A 245 -18.86 -19.65 3.45
CA THR A 245 -19.99 -18.80 3.88
C THR A 245 -20.71 -19.49 5.02
N PHE A 246 -20.94 -18.77 6.11
CA PHE A 246 -21.73 -19.24 7.25
C PHE A 246 -23.06 -18.48 7.28
N ALA A 247 -24.12 -19.18 6.88
CA ALA A 247 -25.46 -18.59 6.75
C ALA A 247 -26.36 -18.86 7.97
N THR A 248 -25.90 -19.66 8.91
CA THR A 248 -26.63 -20.04 10.11
C THR A 248 -26.69 -18.89 11.11
N ASP A 249 -27.85 -18.63 11.67
CA ASP A 249 -28.01 -17.66 12.76
C ASP A 249 -27.37 -18.20 14.04
N MET A 250 -26.49 -17.40 14.65
CA MET A 250 -25.81 -17.74 15.89
C MET A 250 -26.29 -16.88 17.04
N THR A 251 -26.67 -17.55 18.14
CA THR A 251 -27.14 -16.91 19.39
C THR A 251 -26.36 -17.47 20.59
N GLY A 252 -26.61 -16.93 21.79
CA GLY A 252 -26.01 -17.41 23.04
C GLY A 252 -24.95 -16.46 23.59
N SER A 253 -24.19 -16.94 24.58
CA SER A 253 -23.21 -16.12 25.29
C SER A 253 -21.75 -16.59 25.12
N GLY A 254 -21.54 -17.54 24.20
CA GLY A 254 -20.25 -18.18 24.02
C GLY A 254 -19.32 -17.37 23.09
N LYS A 255 -18.06 -17.75 23.15
CA LYS A 255 -16.97 -17.16 22.35
C LYS A 255 -16.97 -17.69 20.91
N VAL A 256 -16.50 -16.87 19.97
CA VAL A 256 -16.26 -17.28 18.57
C VAL A 256 -14.79 -17.02 18.22
N GLU A 257 -14.15 -17.99 17.56
CA GLU A 257 -12.79 -17.87 17.08
C GLU A 257 -12.73 -18.21 15.58
N LYS A 258 -11.91 -17.50 14.82
CA LYS A 258 -11.54 -17.86 13.45
C LYS A 258 -10.03 -18.02 13.37
N VAL A 259 -9.57 -19.23 13.06
CA VAL A 259 -8.13 -19.59 13.15
C VAL A 259 -7.46 -19.84 11.80
N ASP A 260 -8.24 -20.07 10.75
CA ASP A 260 -7.70 -20.34 9.39
C ASP A 260 -7.33 -19.05 8.64
N SER A 261 -6.59 -19.20 7.53
CA SER A 261 -6.13 -18.10 6.66
C SER A 261 -7.09 -17.75 5.52
N HIS A 262 -8.24 -18.45 5.41
CA HIS A 262 -9.20 -18.26 4.32
C HIS A 262 -10.22 -17.16 4.66
N THR A 263 -11.08 -16.84 3.69
CA THR A 263 -12.18 -15.90 3.90
C THR A 263 -13.39 -16.61 4.48
N LEU A 264 -13.90 -16.11 5.61
CA LEU A 264 -15.19 -16.47 6.21
C LEU A 264 -16.19 -15.33 5.96
N THR A 265 -17.27 -15.62 5.23
CA THR A 265 -18.37 -14.67 5.02
C THR A 265 -19.56 -15.04 5.90
N LEU A 266 -19.92 -14.17 6.82
CA LEU A 266 -21.08 -14.31 7.71
C LEU A 266 -22.30 -13.68 7.05
N THR A 267 -23.35 -14.46 6.79
CA THR A 267 -24.60 -13.99 6.15
C THR A 267 -25.84 -14.18 7.06
N GLY A 268 -25.68 -14.81 8.21
CA GLY A 268 -26.74 -14.99 9.22
C GLY A 268 -26.88 -13.82 10.18
N LYS A 269 -27.90 -13.91 11.07
CA LYS A 269 -28.09 -13.00 12.18
C LYS A 269 -27.33 -13.51 13.41
N ASN A 270 -26.09 -13.08 13.56
CA ASN A 270 -25.20 -13.53 14.61
C ASN A 270 -25.33 -12.58 15.82
N SER A 271 -26.26 -12.87 16.73
CA SER A 271 -26.62 -12.02 17.89
C SER A 271 -26.11 -12.57 19.22
N TYR A 272 -25.07 -13.39 19.18
CA TYR A 272 -24.39 -13.87 20.41
C TYR A 272 -23.74 -12.70 21.17
N THR A 273 -23.48 -12.89 22.45
CA THR A 273 -22.98 -11.83 23.33
C THR A 273 -21.57 -12.07 23.88
N GLY A 274 -20.90 -13.13 23.42
CA GLY A 274 -19.51 -13.40 23.76
C GLY A 274 -18.52 -12.77 22.82
N ASP A 275 -17.25 -12.75 23.20
CA ASP A 275 -16.18 -12.15 22.40
C ASP A 275 -15.91 -12.94 21.12
N THR A 276 -15.40 -12.24 20.12
CA THR A 276 -14.92 -12.82 18.85
C THR A 276 -13.42 -12.57 18.72
N VAL A 277 -12.64 -13.61 18.38
CA VAL A 277 -11.21 -13.48 18.12
C VAL A 277 -10.89 -13.96 16.71
N LEU A 278 -10.29 -13.08 15.92
CA LEU A 278 -9.86 -13.33 14.56
C LEU A 278 -8.35 -13.48 14.55
N HIS A 279 -7.86 -14.71 14.46
CA HIS A 279 -6.42 -15.02 14.50
C HIS A 279 -5.75 -14.87 13.13
N GLY A 280 -6.50 -14.96 12.00
CA GLY A 280 -5.96 -14.85 10.67
C GLY A 280 -7.01 -14.86 9.57
N GLY A 281 -6.57 -14.66 8.33
CA GLY A 281 -7.43 -14.60 7.16
C GLY A 281 -8.42 -13.43 7.19
N THR A 282 -9.47 -13.51 6.38
CA THR A 282 -10.46 -12.44 6.26
C THR A 282 -11.80 -12.86 6.83
N THR A 283 -12.43 -12.03 7.64
CA THR A 283 -13.82 -12.18 8.08
C THR A 283 -14.67 -11.06 7.53
N LEU A 284 -15.77 -11.43 6.87
CA LEU A 284 -16.70 -10.51 6.22
C LEU A 284 -18.09 -10.64 6.83
N VAL A 285 -18.70 -9.53 7.24
CA VAL A 285 -20.12 -9.46 7.62
C VAL A 285 -20.90 -8.92 6.44
N ALA A 286 -21.66 -9.76 5.75
CA ALA A 286 -22.33 -9.40 4.53
C ALA A 286 -23.50 -8.42 4.76
N PHE A 287 -23.89 -7.71 3.71
CA PHE A 287 -25.06 -6.86 3.76
C PHE A 287 -26.32 -7.60 4.22
N GLY A 288 -27.10 -6.97 5.09
CA GLY A 288 -28.32 -7.56 5.67
C GLY A 288 -28.07 -8.58 6.77
N SER A 289 -26.82 -8.92 7.09
CA SER A 289 -26.46 -9.76 8.24
C SER A 289 -26.13 -8.91 9.48
N THR A 290 -25.95 -9.59 10.61
CA THR A 290 -25.62 -8.94 11.88
C THR A 290 -24.51 -9.71 12.57
N LEU A 291 -23.60 -8.99 13.25
CA LEU A 291 -22.61 -9.55 14.16
C LEU A 291 -22.66 -8.78 15.49
N GLY A 292 -22.79 -9.54 16.58
CA GLY A 292 -22.91 -9.00 17.92
C GLY A 292 -24.32 -8.53 18.30
N SER A 293 -24.47 -8.10 19.54
CA SER A 293 -25.74 -7.68 20.14
C SER A 293 -25.64 -6.28 20.73
N LYS A 294 -26.60 -5.41 20.42
CA LYS A 294 -26.68 -4.05 20.99
C LYS A 294 -26.77 -4.01 22.53
N SER A 295 -27.08 -5.13 23.16
CA SER A 295 -27.13 -5.27 24.61
C SER A 295 -25.85 -5.83 25.21
N SER A 296 -24.83 -6.09 24.40
CA SER A 296 -23.55 -6.67 24.79
C SER A 296 -22.47 -5.59 24.87
N ASN A 297 -21.43 -5.86 25.65
CA ASN A 297 -20.14 -5.15 25.62
C ASN A 297 -19.03 -6.06 25.09
N ALA A 298 -19.38 -7.04 24.25
CA ALA A 298 -18.43 -7.94 23.67
C ALA A 298 -17.44 -7.21 22.75
N THR A 299 -16.31 -7.84 22.54
CA THR A 299 -15.22 -7.28 21.72
C THR A 299 -14.84 -8.24 20.61
N ILE A 300 -14.72 -7.70 19.39
CA ILE A 300 -14.08 -8.35 18.26
C ILE A 300 -12.59 -7.99 18.29
N THR A 301 -11.73 -8.96 18.54
CA THR A 301 -10.28 -8.77 18.51
C THR A 301 -9.75 -9.19 17.14
N VAL A 302 -9.10 -8.29 16.44
CA VAL A 302 -8.47 -8.52 15.14
C VAL A 302 -6.96 -8.62 15.34
N GLU A 303 -6.43 -9.84 15.28
CA GLU A 303 -5.02 -10.11 15.55
C GLU A 303 -4.14 -9.88 14.30
N ASN A 304 -2.82 -10.02 14.49
CA ASN A 304 -1.83 -9.88 13.43
C ASN A 304 -2.13 -10.82 12.25
N GLY A 305 -2.24 -10.25 11.05
CA GLY A 305 -2.56 -10.97 9.82
C GLY A 305 -4.05 -11.25 9.60
N ALA A 306 -4.91 -10.91 10.56
CA ALA A 306 -6.36 -10.96 10.38
C ALA A 306 -6.91 -9.67 9.76
N GLN A 307 -7.94 -9.82 8.94
CA GLN A 307 -8.70 -8.72 8.35
C GLN A 307 -10.18 -8.87 8.68
N PHE A 308 -10.82 -7.75 9.01
CA PHE A 308 -12.25 -7.69 9.29
C PHE A 308 -12.90 -6.57 8.48
N ALA A 309 -14.01 -6.87 7.81
CA ALA A 309 -14.82 -5.85 7.12
C ALA A 309 -16.31 -6.19 7.20
N ALA A 310 -17.16 -5.17 7.19
CA ALA A 310 -18.60 -5.34 7.33
C ALA A 310 -19.37 -4.38 6.43
N ALA A 311 -20.24 -4.93 5.60
CA ALA A 311 -21.36 -4.22 4.96
C ALA A 311 -22.69 -4.44 5.71
N GLY A 312 -22.69 -5.33 6.68
CA GLY A 312 -23.78 -5.61 7.60
C GLY A 312 -23.68 -4.84 8.91
N GLU A 313 -24.55 -5.13 9.84
CA GLU A 313 -24.59 -4.47 11.13
C GLU A 313 -23.59 -5.13 12.11
N VAL A 314 -22.67 -4.35 12.69
CA VAL A 314 -21.73 -4.80 13.74
C VAL A 314 -22.06 -4.04 15.03
N ASN A 315 -22.35 -4.77 16.10
CA ASN A 315 -22.82 -4.21 17.39
C ASN A 315 -21.85 -4.41 18.55
N ASP A 316 -20.64 -4.88 18.29
CA ASP A 316 -19.62 -5.11 19.31
C ASP A 316 -18.50 -4.07 19.20
N ASN A 317 -17.75 -3.87 20.30
CA ASN A 317 -16.50 -3.10 20.25
C ASN A 317 -15.47 -3.80 19.36
N ILE A 318 -14.55 -3.04 18.81
CA ILE A 318 -13.46 -3.62 18.03
C ILE A 318 -12.11 -3.26 18.66
N ASN A 319 -11.24 -4.26 18.77
CA ASN A 319 -9.87 -4.10 19.21
C ASN A 319 -8.94 -4.62 18.10
N ILE A 320 -8.29 -3.71 17.41
CA ILE A 320 -7.33 -4.03 16.35
C ILE A 320 -5.95 -4.10 16.98
N LEU A 321 -5.35 -5.27 17.01
CA LEU A 321 -3.98 -5.44 17.48
C LEU A 321 -2.98 -5.10 16.38
N THR A 322 -1.72 -4.89 16.75
CA THR A 322 -0.63 -4.63 15.81
C THR A 322 -0.59 -5.68 14.70
N GLY A 323 -0.65 -5.23 13.45
CA GLY A 323 -0.72 -6.09 12.25
C GLY A 323 -2.11 -6.60 11.89
N GLY A 324 -3.13 -6.32 12.70
CA GLY A 324 -4.55 -6.53 12.38
C GLY A 324 -5.09 -5.39 11.52
N THR A 325 -6.16 -5.66 10.76
CA THR A 325 -6.81 -4.66 9.89
C THR A 325 -8.32 -4.67 10.06
N LEU A 326 -8.89 -3.53 10.42
CA LEU A 326 -10.30 -3.22 10.23
C LEU A 326 -10.43 -2.45 8.92
N ALA A 327 -11.29 -2.89 8.03
CA ALA A 327 -11.38 -2.30 6.69
C ALA A 327 -12.81 -1.92 6.34
N ALA A 328 -12.94 -0.89 5.50
CA ALA A 328 -14.16 -0.65 4.76
C ALA A 328 -14.44 -1.85 3.82
N TRP A 329 -15.71 -2.15 3.59
CA TRP A 329 -16.11 -3.27 2.73
C TRP A 329 -15.45 -3.19 1.34
N ASN A 330 -15.49 -2.02 0.73
CA ASN A 330 -14.90 -1.77 -0.59
C ASN A 330 -13.37 -1.89 -0.62
N ALA A 331 -12.72 -1.73 0.52
CA ALA A 331 -11.27 -1.88 0.62
C ALA A 331 -10.82 -3.33 0.41
N ILE A 332 -11.68 -4.31 0.73
CA ILE A 332 -11.39 -5.74 0.57
C ILE A 332 -12.10 -6.34 -0.65
N GLN A 333 -13.39 -6.03 -0.85
CA GLN A 333 -14.22 -6.66 -1.88
C GLN A 333 -14.23 -5.89 -3.22
N GLY A 334 -13.67 -4.68 -3.26
CA GLY A 334 -13.76 -3.83 -4.44
C GLY A 334 -15.20 -3.42 -4.76
N ASN A 335 -15.43 -2.98 -5.99
CA ASN A 335 -16.77 -2.61 -6.48
C ASN A 335 -17.61 -3.84 -6.83
N ASP A 336 -17.72 -4.82 -5.95
CA ASP A 336 -18.66 -5.90 -6.20
C ASP A 336 -20.09 -5.35 -6.15
N THR A 337 -20.97 -5.87 -7.02
CA THR A 337 -22.35 -5.39 -7.24
C THR A 337 -23.29 -5.49 -6.02
N LEU A 338 -22.77 -5.88 -4.88
CA LEU A 338 -23.38 -5.78 -3.56
C LEU A 338 -23.13 -4.42 -2.88
N SER A 339 -22.61 -3.44 -3.63
CA SER A 339 -22.39 -2.07 -3.13
C SER A 339 -23.73 -1.46 -2.74
N VAL A 340 -24.06 -1.67 -1.52
CA VAL A 340 -24.99 -0.84 -0.79
C VAL A 340 -24.24 0.46 -0.53
N SER A 341 -24.92 1.54 -0.75
CA SER A 341 -24.50 2.90 -0.44
C SER A 341 -23.48 2.91 0.72
N GLY A 342 -22.28 2.96 0.41
CA GLY A 342 -20.99 3.10 0.99
C GLY A 342 -20.82 3.58 2.43
N ILE A 343 -21.68 3.26 3.35
CA ILE A 343 -21.49 3.60 4.77
C ILE A 343 -21.29 2.32 5.57
N ASP A 344 -20.04 2.02 5.85
CA ASP A 344 -19.68 0.96 6.77
C ASP A 344 -19.83 1.46 8.20
N THR A 345 -20.59 0.74 9.03
CA THR A 345 -20.94 1.22 10.38
C THR A 345 -20.59 0.20 11.44
N ILE A 346 -19.82 0.64 12.45
CA ILE A 346 -19.56 -0.08 13.68
C ILE A 346 -20.34 0.57 14.82
N ASN A 347 -21.25 -0.17 15.45
CA ASN A 347 -22.02 0.29 16.63
C ASN A 347 -21.29 -0.12 17.91
N GLY A 348 -20.15 0.48 18.18
CA GLY A 348 -19.28 0.19 19.31
C GLY A 348 -18.05 1.06 19.29
N ASN A 349 -17.22 0.95 20.32
CA ASN A 349 -15.93 1.64 20.38
C ASN A 349 -14.89 0.90 19.55
N VAL A 350 -13.96 1.65 18.96
CA VAL A 350 -12.84 1.10 18.21
C VAL A 350 -11.52 1.48 18.88
N THR A 351 -10.77 0.46 19.32
CA THR A 351 -9.38 0.63 19.75
C THR A 351 -8.47 0.17 18.61
N ASN A 352 -7.67 1.08 18.09
CA ASN A 352 -6.80 0.82 16.95
C ASN A 352 -5.33 0.74 17.38
N GLY A 353 -4.78 -0.45 17.38
CA GLY A 353 -3.34 -0.74 17.51
C GLY A 353 -2.71 -1.24 16.20
N GLY A 354 -3.50 -1.32 15.11
CA GLY A 354 -3.10 -1.78 13.79
C GLY A 354 -3.51 -0.82 12.69
N THR A 355 -4.31 -1.28 11.73
CA THR A 355 -4.73 -0.48 10.58
C THR A 355 -6.24 -0.38 10.48
N LEU A 356 -6.75 0.85 10.35
CA LEU A 356 -8.08 1.16 9.85
C LEU A 356 -7.96 1.53 8.37
N LEU A 357 -8.45 0.66 7.47
CA LEU A 357 -8.27 0.76 6.03
C LEU A 357 -9.57 1.22 5.36
N LEU A 358 -9.63 2.48 4.95
CA LEU A 358 -10.77 3.03 4.20
C LEU A 358 -10.52 2.96 2.69
N SER A 359 -9.25 3.03 2.26
CA SER A 359 -8.86 3.07 0.85
C SER A 359 -9.35 1.84 0.09
N ALA A 360 -10.13 2.05 -0.97
CA ALA A 360 -10.65 0.95 -1.78
C ALA A 360 -9.58 0.27 -2.63
N ALA A 361 -9.65 -1.05 -2.74
CA ALA A 361 -8.71 -1.88 -3.50
C ALA A 361 -8.64 -1.54 -4.99
N ASN A 362 -9.69 -0.94 -5.56
CA ASN A 362 -9.77 -0.49 -6.95
C ASN A 362 -9.45 0.98 -7.15
N ASN A 363 -8.85 1.64 -6.16
CA ASN A 363 -8.56 3.08 -6.17
C ASN A 363 -9.80 3.99 -6.31
N SER A 364 -10.99 3.55 -5.94
CA SER A 364 -12.12 4.44 -5.82
C SER A 364 -11.98 5.34 -4.58
N VAL A 365 -12.64 6.49 -4.60
CA VAL A 365 -12.62 7.50 -3.54
C VAL A 365 -14.04 7.75 -3.08
N GLY A 366 -14.24 8.05 -1.81
CA GLY A 366 -15.53 8.38 -1.22
C GLY A 366 -16.13 7.24 -0.39
N ASN A 367 -15.30 6.43 0.24
CA ASN A 367 -15.76 5.51 1.27
C ASN A 367 -16.06 6.29 2.56
N ASP A 368 -17.28 6.12 3.08
CA ASP A 368 -17.67 6.63 4.39
C ASP A 368 -17.62 5.50 5.41
N PHE A 369 -16.84 5.68 6.47
CA PHE A 369 -16.76 4.75 7.58
C PHE A 369 -17.23 5.41 8.87
N THR A 370 -18.20 4.82 9.56
CA THR A 370 -18.79 5.37 10.76
C THR A 370 -18.51 4.51 11.99
N ILE A 371 -18.00 5.12 13.03
CA ILE A 371 -17.86 4.55 14.37
C ILE A 371 -18.91 5.21 15.25
N ASN A 372 -19.99 4.48 15.59
CA ASN A 372 -21.00 4.90 16.55
C ASN A 372 -20.50 4.58 17.98
N GLY A 373 -19.45 5.27 18.39
CA GLY A 373 -18.76 5.10 19.65
C GLY A 373 -17.50 5.94 19.68
N ASP A 374 -16.61 5.64 20.62
CA ASP A 374 -15.32 6.30 20.77
C ASP A 374 -14.26 5.61 19.90
N TYR A 375 -13.28 6.40 19.46
CA TYR A 375 -12.07 5.91 18.80
C TYR A 375 -10.86 6.15 19.69
N THR A 376 -10.01 5.14 19.84
CA THR A 376 -8.72 5.26 20.55
C THR A 376 -7.59 4.70 19.71
N GLY A 377 -6.66 5.54 19.28
CA GLY A 377 -5.46 5.14 18.53
C GLY A 377 -4.26 4.89 19.43
N SER A 378 -3.30 4.12 18.96
CA SER A 378 -1.96 3.98 19.55
C SER A 378 -0.90 4.60 18.62
N ALA A 379 0.31 4.83 19.10
CA ALA A 379 1.38 5.47 18.32
C ALA A 379 1.73 4.74 17.01
N ASP A 380 1.54 3.41 16.97
CA ASP A 380 1.80 2.59 15.79
C ASP A 380 0.56 2.37 14.92
N SER A 381 -0.59 2.90 15.32
CA SER A 381 -1.82 2.75 14.57
C SER A 381 -1.83 3.57 13.29
N GLN A 382 -2.57 3.07 12.30
CA GLN A 382 -2.70 3.72 11.00
C GLN A 382 -4.18 3.88 10.61
N ILE A 383 -4.48 4.97 9.93
CA ILE A 383 -5.67 5.16 9.11
C ILE A 383 -5.17 5.33 7.66
N VAL A 384 -5.70 4.53 6.74
CA VAL A 384 -5.32 4.61 5.32
C VAL A 384 -6.54 4.96 4.50
N MET A 385 -6.46 6.04 3.72
CA MET A 385 -7.58 6.55 2.94
C MET A 385 -7.15 7.05 1.56
N ASN A 386 -8.09 7.08 0.64
CA ASN A 386 -7.94 7.65 -0.68
C ASN A 386 -8.56 9.05 -0.72
N SER A 387 -7.94 9.94 -1.47
CA SER A 387 -8.45 11.29 -1.69
C SER A 387 -8.13 11.74 -3.12
N THR A 388 -9.02 12.45 -3.75
CA THR A 388 -8.72 13.21 -4.97
C THR A 388 -8.25 14.59 -4.53
N LEU A 389 -6.95 14.72 -4.25
CA LEU A 389 -6.39 15.95 -3.69
C LEU A 389 -6.64 17.15 -4.61
N GLY A 390 -7.33 18.16 -4.11
CA GLY A 390 -7.75 19.36 -4.84
C GLY A 390 -8.31 20.44 -3.91
N GLU A 391 -9.37 21.12 -4.32
CA GLU A 391 -10.10 22.12 -3.52
C GLU A 391 -10.89 21.48 -2.37
N ASP A 392 -11.46 22.31 -1.48
CA ASP A 392 -12.20 21.91 -0.26
C ASP A 392 -13.26 20.80 -0.48
N ASN A 393 -13.95 20.81 -1.62
CA ASN A 393 -15.04 19.86 -1.92
C ASN A 393 -14.59 18.67 -2.78
N SER A 394 -13.29 18.46 -2.93
CA SER A 394 -12.77 17.33 -3.70
C SER A 394 -13.14 16.01 -3.02
N PRO A 395 -13.44 14.95 -3.77
CA PRO A 395 -13.79 13.65 -3.20
C PRO A 395 -12.69 13.10 -2.31
N THR A 396 -13.07 12.58 -1.15
CA THR A 396 -12.16 11.94 -0.20
C THR A 396 -12.87 10.82 0.54
N ASP A 397 -12.13 9.81 0.99
CA ASP A 397 -12.64 8.88 1.99
C ASP A 397 -12.83 9.64 3.32
N HIS A 398 -13.83 9.26 4.09
CA HIS A 398 -14.21 9.96 5.28
C HIS A 398 -14.45 9.02 6.48
N LEU A 399 -13.93 9.38 7.65
CA LEU A 399 -14.13 8.70 8.90
C LEU A 399 -15.04 9.55 9.82
N THR A 400 -16.19 9.02 10.18
CA THR A 400 -17.09 9.63 11.15
C THR A 400 -16.98 8.93 12.50
N ILE A 401 -16.62 9.65 13.56
CA ILE A 401 -16.59 9.20 14.94
C ILE A 401 -17.71 9.95 15.67
N THR A 402 -18.79 9.26 16.04
CA THR A 402 -19.91 9.94 16.73
C THR A 402 -19.65 10.22 18.21
N GLY A 403 -18.76 9.46 18.81
CA GLY A 403 -18.24 9.65 20.17
C GLY A 403 -17.01 10.54 20.20
N SER A 404 -16.11 10.26 21.13
CA SER A 404 -14.84 10.98 21.30
C SER A 404 -13.66 10.27 20.65
N SER A 405 -12.60 11.01 20.34
CA SER A 405 -11.36 10.46 19.81
C SER A 405 -10.19 10.70 20.76
N PHE A 406 -9.34 9.67 20.95
CA PHE A 406 -8.21 9.67 21.89
C PHE A 406 -6.96 9.02 21.28
N GLY A 407 -5.81 9.30 21.92
CA GLY A 407 -4.53 8.66 21.61
C GLY A 407 -3.84 9.27 20.39
N GLN A 408 -3.05 8.46 19.69
CA GLN A 408 -2.24 8.90 18.54
C GLN A 408 -2.49 7.97 17.36
N THR A 409 -2.51 8.51 16.13
CA THR A 409 -2.68 7.70 14.92
C THR A 409 -2.00 8.36 13.73
N ASN A 410 -1.30 7.56 12.94
CA ASN A 410 -0.72 7.99 11.68
C ASN A 410 -1.76 7.90 10.56
N VAL A 411 -1.90 8.96 9.77
CA VAL A 411 -2.83 9.01 8.63
C VAL A 411 -2.04 8.94 7.33
N SER A 412 -2.32 7.94 6.53
CA SER A 412 -1.79 7.77 5.18
C SER A 412 -2.85 8.15 4.16
N VAL A 413 -2.58 9.15 3.34
CA VAL A 413 -3.48 9.60 2.27
C VAL A 413 -2.87 9.25 0.93
N ASN A 414 -3.62 8.53 0.10
CA ASN A 414 -3.25 8.23 -1.27
C ASN A 414 -3.95 9.19 -2.22
N ASN A 415 -3.20 9.89 -3.04
CA ASN A 415 -3.78 10.74 -4.09
C ASN A 415 -4.29 9.87 -5.25
N ILE A 416 -5.58 9.92 -5.52
CA ILE A 416 -6.22 9.20 -6.62
C ILE A 416 -6.67 10.19 -7.68
N GLY A 417 -5.75 10.51 -8.58
CA GLY A 417 -6.01 11.38 -9.75
C GLY A 417 -6.23 12.85 -9.42
N GLY A 418 -5.99 13.28 -8.18
CA GLY A 418 -6.06 14.69 -7.80
C GLY A 418 -4.90 15.47 -8.40
N LEU A 419 -5.21 16.62 -8.99
CA LEU A 419 -4.22 17.48 -9.64
C LEU A 419 -3.53 18.44 -8.68
N GLY A 420 -4.10 18.58 -7.47
CA GLY A 420 -3.68 19.57 -6.49
C GLY A 420 -4.35 20.94 -6.73
N ALA A 421 -4.70 21.60 -5.66
CA ALA A 421 -5.23 22.96 -5.69
C ALA A 421 -5.07 23.63 -4.33
N GLN A 422 -5.25 24.93 -4.31
CA GLN A 422 -5.34 25.69 -3.08
C GLN A 422 -6.66 25.38 -2.35
N THR A 423 -6.59 25.04 -1.07
CA THR A 423 -7.77 24.92 -0.20
C THR A 423 -8.12 26.27 0.46
N VAL A 424 -9.40 26.49 0.76
CA VAL A 424 -9.88 27.65 1.52
C VAL A 424 -10.23 27.28 2.96
N ASN A 425 -11.01 26.20 3.14
CA ASN A 425 -11.43 25.70 4.45
C ASN A 425 -10.90 24.28 4.73
N GLY A 426 -10.20 23.70 3.78
CA GLY A 426 -9.69 22.35 3.84
C GLY A 426 -10.69 21.25 3.44
N MET A 427 -10.17 20.10 3.13
CA MET A 427 -10.91 18.87 2.84
C MET A 427 -11.12 18.10 4.14
N GLU A 428 -12.36 18.01 4.63
CA GLU A 428 -12.66 17.23 5.84
C GLU A 428 -12.45 15.74 5.60
N ILE A 429 -11.62 15.09 6.40
CA ILE A 429 -11.34 13.65 6.32
C ILE A 429 -11.75 12.88 7.56
N VAL A 430 -11.84 13.53 8.72
CA VAL A 430 -12.33 12.92 9.96
C VAL A 430 -13.26 13.89 10.69
N SER A 431 -14.47 13.45 10.99
CA SER A 431 -15.41 14.19 11.85
C SER A 431 -15.54 13.51 13.22
N VAL A 432 -15.61 14.33 14.28
CA VAL A 432 -15.68 13.87 15.68
C VAL A 432 -16.85 14.56 16.38
N GLY A 433 -17.83 13.77 16.84
CA GLY A 433 -19.03 14.29 17.49
C GLY A 433 -18.87 14.63 18.98
N GLY A 434 -17.89 14.00 19.65
CA GLY A 434 -17.54 14.24 21.07
C GLY A 434 -16.28 15.06 21.26
N SER A 435 -15.51 14.79 22.32
CA SER A 435 -14.19 15.39 22.52
C SER A 435 -13.20 14.84 21.49
N SER A 436 -12.50 15.72 20.79
CA SER A 436 -11.47 15.36 19.81
C SER A 436 -10.08 15.57 20.42
N GLU A 437 -9.61 14.58 21.15
CA GLU A 437 -8.31 14.61 21.87
C GLU A 437 -7.24 13.74 21.19
N ALA A 438 -7.62 12.99 20.15
CA ALA A 438 -6.67 12.22 19.38
C ALA A 438 -5.67 13.16 18.66
N GLN A 439 -4.42 12.72 18.57
CA GLN A 439 -3.40 13.35 17.74
C GLN A 439 -3.28 12.57 16.44
N LEU A 440 -3.77 13.14 15.36
CA LEU A 440 -3.62 12.59 14.02
C LEU A 440 -2.45 13.27 13.33
N THR A 441 -1.53 12.48 12.78
CA THR A 441 -0.33 12.96 12.07
C THR A 441 -0.21 12.29 10.71
N LEU A 442 0.24 13.02 9.70
CA LEU A 442 0.50 12.41 8.40
C LEU A 442 1.70 11.46 8.48
N ALA A 443 1.52 10.24 7.99
CA ALA A 443 2.58 9.23 7.96
C ALA A 443 3.71 9.59 6.96
N LYS A 444 3.38 10.35 5.93
CA LYS A 444 4.29 10.88 4.90
C LYS A 444 3.75 12.19 4.36
N PRO A 445 4.58 13.04 3.73
CA PRO A 445 4.10 14.22 3.04
C PRO A 445 3.04 13.90 2.00
N VAL A 446 2.00 14.73 1.91
CA VAL A 446 0.88 14.56 0.99
C VAL A 446 0.96 15.67 -0.06
N VAL A 447 1.31 15.32 -1.28
CA VAL A 447 1.56 16.27 -2.37
C VAL A 447 0.70 15.91 -3.58
N ALA A 448 0.13 16.93 -4.22
CA ALA A 448 -0.52 16.81 -5.52
C ALA A 448 -0.20 18.06 -6.36
N GLY A 449 0.30 17.87 -7.57
CA GLY A 449 0.78 18.97 -8.39
C GLY A 449 1.89 19.76 -7.67
N ALA A 450 1.73 21.06 -7.61
CA ALA A 450 2.66 21.95 -6.90
C ALA A 450 2.35 22.11 -5.40
N TRP A 451 1.24 21.55 -4.91
CA TRP A 451 0.69 21.80 -3.59
C TRP A 451 1.05 20.70 -2.59
N GLU A 452 1.36 21.11 -1.35
CA GLU A 452 1.53 20.21 -0.21
C GLU A 452 0.39 20.42 0.78
N TYR A 453 -0.23 19.30 1.19
CA TYR A 453 -1.37 19.28 2.11
C TYR A 453 -0.89 18.87 3.49
N ASN A 454 -1.23 19.67 4.48
CA ASN A 454 -1.01 19.40 5.90
C ASN A 454 -2.33 18.96 6.56
N LEU A 455 -2.24 18.29 7.70
CA LEU A 455 -3.38 17.82 8.45
C LEU A 455 -3.60 18.71 9.68
N TYR A 456 -4.75 19.38 9.73
CA TYR A 456 -5.10 20.28 10.82
C TYR A 456 -6.40 19.90 11.51
N GLN A 457 -6.42 20.09 12.82
CA GLN A 457 -7.64 20.02 13.61
C GLN A 457 -8.27 21.40 13.74
N HIS A 458 -9.52 21.54 13.33
CA HIS A 458 -10.26 22.79 13.47
C HIS A 458 -10.97 22.92 14.83
N ASN A 459 -11.48 24.11 15.13
CA ASN A 459 -12.17 24.40 16.39
C ASN A 459 -13.47 23.59 16.61
N ASN A 460 -14.03 22.99 15.53
CA ASN A 460 -15.15 22.06 15.60
C ASN A 460 -14.73 20.64 16.00
N GLY A 461 -13.43 20.37 16.18
CA GLY A 461 -12.88 19.06 16.53
C GLY A 461 -12.59 18.17 15.34
N ASN A 462 -13.01 18.53 14.12
CA ASN A 462 -12.80 17.75 12.91
C ASN A 462 -11.41 17.97 12.33
N TRP A 463 -10.97 17.04 11.49
CA TRP A 463 -9.64 17.07 10.88
C TRP A 463 -9.72 17.26 9.39
N TYR A 464 -8.88 18.17 8.87
CA TYR A 464 -8.90 18.64 7.50
C TYR A 464 -7.53 18.55 6.86
N LEU A 465 -7.49 18.19 5.57
CA LEU A 465 -6.29 18.36 4.73
C LEU A 465 -6.32 19.75 4.11
N GLU A 466 -5.27 20.52 4.31
CA GLU A 466 -5.15 21.89 3.81
C GLU A 466 -3.82 22.15 3.13
N SER A 467 -3.86 22.82 1.98
CA SER A 467 -2.67 23.32 1.30
C SER A 467 -2.24 24.71 1.82
N LYS A 468 -2.33 24.90 3.14
CA LYS A 468 -2.04 26.13 3.87
C LYS A 468 -1.22 25.84 5.11
N ALA A 469 -0.46 26.83 5.56
CA ALA A 469 0.23 26.82 6.86
C ALA A 469 -0.67 27.39 7.96
N THR A 470 -0.41 27.00 9.21
CA THR A 470 -1.05 27.66 10.34
C THR A 470 -0.43 29.05 10.56
N PRO A 471 -1.21 30.00 11.09
CA PRO A 471 -0.68 31.33 11.43
C PRO A 471 0.45 31.31 12.49
N SER A 472 0.68 30.19 13.18
CA SER A 472 1.74 30.01 14.16
C SER A 472 3.11 29.66 13.57
N ASP A 473 3.18 29.33 12.28
CA ASP A 473 4.41 28.92 11.59
C ASP A 473 5.16 30.10 10.95
N GLU A 474 4.74 31.33 11.23
CA GLU A 474 5.50 32.52 10.87
C GLU A 474 6.81 32.57 11.67
N PRO A 475 7.98 32.61 11.01
CA PRO A 475 9.22 32.97 11.71
C PRO A 475 8.99 34.34 12.34
N SER A 476 9.21 34.44 13.63
CA SER A 476 9.17 35.73 14.35
C SER A 476 10.26 36.66 13.78
N ASP A 477 9.90 37.37 12.72
CA ASP A 477 10.75 38.46 12.22
C ASP A 477 10.64 39.63 13.21
N ASN A 478 11.62 39.71 14.12
CA ASN A 478 11.82 40.82 14.99
C ASN A 478 12.36 42.03 14.19
N SER A 479 11.56 42.58 13.31
CA SER A 479 11.80 43.93 12.83
C SER A 479 10.80 44.88 13.50
N ASP A 480 11.30 45.61 14.50
CA ASP A 480 10.68 46.82 15.05
C ASP A 480 10.31 47.76 13.91
N ASP A 481 9.04 47.81 13.56
CA ASP A 481 8.49 49.02 12.94
C ASP A 481 7.17 49.41 13.64
N SER A 482 7.32 50.28 14.60
CA SER A 482 6.24 50.95 15.30
C SER A 482 5.76 52.10 14.45
N ASP A 483 4.63 51.94 13.75
CA ASP A 483 3.58 52.99 13.62
C ASP A 483 2.42 52.46 12.72
N ASN A 484 1.31 52.03 13.29
CA ASN A 484 0.03 52.56 12.86
C ASN A 484 -1.12 52.13 13.81
N THR A 485 -1.61 53.12 14.54
CA THR A 485 -2.87 53.02 15.25
C THR A 485 -4.01 53.18 14.25
N ASP A 486 -4.75 52.13 13.93
CA ASP A 486 -6.12 52.30 13.49
C ASP A 486 -7.03 51.24 14.19
N ASN A 487 -7.95 51.87 14.97
CA ASN A 487 -8.91 51.22 15.81
C ASN A 487 -10.21 50.99 14.98
N GLY A 488 -10.31 49.83 14.38
CA GLY A 488 -11.51 49.45 13.62
C GLY A 488 -12.00 48.04 14.04
N SER A 489 -12.97 48.05 14.96
CA SER A 489 -13.74 46.86 15.29
C SER A 489 -14.41 46.29 14.04
N ASN A 490 -13.89 45.15 13.52
CA ASN A 490 -14.62 44.27 12.61
C ASN A 490 -14.64 42.88 13.22
N THR A 491 -15.81 42.49 13.65
CA THR A 491 -16.19 41.13 13.91
C THR A 491 -16.39 40.45 12.57
N ASP A 492 -15.30 39.97 11.95
CA ASP A 492 -15.37 39.05 10.84
C ASP A 492 -15.26 37.61 11.37
N ASN A 493 -16.28 36.83 11.05
CA ASN A 493 -16.28 35.37 11.19
C ASN A 493 -15.12 34.80 10.37
N GLY A 494 -14.07 34.36 11.07
CA GLY A 494 -12.79 34.04 10.49
C GLY A 494 -12.81 32.94 9.43
N SER A 495 -12.60 33.32 8.23
CA SER A 495 -11.86 32.56 7.26
C SER A 495 -10.40 32.53 7.75
N ASN A 496 -9.94 31.40 8.21
CA ASN A 496 -8.55 31.21 8.66
C ASN A 496 -7.68 31.06 7.40
N SER A 497 -7.36 32.18 6.75
CA SER A 497 -6.56 32.22 5.52
C SER A 497 -5.09 32.24 5.88
N GLY A 498 -4.54 31.11 6.31
CA GLY A 498 -3.09 30.94 6.39
C GLY A 498 -2.43 31.04 5.01
N PRO A 499 -1.12 31.32 4.93
CA PRO A 499 -0.40 31.37 3.68
C PRO A 499 -0.35 29.99 2.98
N GLU A 500 -0.31 30.02 1.66
CA GLU A 500 -0.27 28.83 0.80
C GLU A 500 1.04 28.06 0.96
N VAL A 501 0.97 26.72 0.93
CA VAL A 501 2.14 25.83 1.03
C VAL A 501 2.36 25.09 -0.27
N MET A 502 3.51 25.34 -0.90
CA MET A 502 3.97 24.57 -2.05
C MET A 502 4.94 23.47 -1.64
N ALA A 503 5.08 22.48 -2.51
CA ALA A 503 6.08 21.44 -2.36
C ALA A 503 7.47 21.99 -2.75
N PRO A 504 8.53 21.77 -1.94
CA PRO A 504 9.87 22.30 -2.25
C PRO A 504 10.48 21.66 -3.50
N GLU A 505 10.02 20.49 -3.92
CA GLU A 505 10.45 19.83 -5.15
C GLU A 505 10.24 20.72 -6.38
N VAL A 506 9.25 21.61 -6.36
CA VAL A 506 8.96 22.57 -7.45
C VAL A 506 10.20 23.43 -7.80
N GLY A 507 10.87 24.00 -6.80
CA GLY A 507 12.07 24.80 -7.03
C GLY A 507 13.28 23.96 -7.46
N ALA A 508 13.37 22.72 -7.00
CA ALA A 508 14.42 21.79 -7.42
C ALA A 508 14.28 21.42 -8.92
N TYR A 509 13.07 21.17 -9.40
CA TYR A 509 12.80 20.93 -10.82
C TYR A 509 13.07 22.18 -11.67
N LEU A 510 12.59 23.35 -11.25
CA LEU A 510 12.82 24.62 -11.95
C LEU A 510 14.31 24.99 -11.99
N GLY A 511 15.04 24.83 -10.89
CA GLY A 511 16.46 25.05 -10.81
C GLY A 511 17.27 24.13 -11.72
N ASN A 512 16.90 22.86 -11.79
CA ASN A 512 17.50 21.89 -12.73
C ASN A 512 17.26 22.32 -14.18
N TYR A 513 16.02 22.69 -14.52
CA TYR A 513 15.64 23.11 -15.86
C TYR A 513 16.44 24.34 -16.33
N LEU A 514 16.51 25.37 -15.50
CA LEU A 514 17.29 26.57 -15.78
C LEU A 514 18.79 26.30 -15.86
N ALA A 515 19.29 25.43 -14.99
CA ALA A 515 20.70 25.05 -15.00
C ALA A 515 21.07 24.35 -16.31
N ALA A 516 20.27 23.38 -16.74
CA ALA A 516 20.47 22.64 -18.00
C ALA A 516 20.46 23.60 -19.19
N GLN A 517 19.47 24.51 -19.24
CA GLN A 517 19.35 25.47 -20.35
C GLN A 517 20.51 26.47 -20.42
N SER A 518 21.10 26.87 -19.31
CA SER A 518 22.12 27.93 -19.25
C SER A 518 23.56 27.45 -19.03
N MET A 519 23.75 26.18 -18.67
CA MET A 519 25.04 25.62 -18.21
C MET A 519 26.21 25.92 -19.15
N PHE A 520 26.04 25.69 -20.44
CA PHE A 520 27.11 25.82 -21.44
C PHE A 520 27.05 27.09 -22.25
N LEU A 521 26.17 28.04 -21.90
CA LEU A 521 26.14 29.33 -22.59
C LEU A 521 27.41 30.13 -22.27
N HIS A 522 28.04 30.65 -23.32
CA HIS A 522 29.29 31.37 -23.21
C HIS A 522 29.42 32.47 -24.27
N LYS A 523 30.30 33.41 -24.03
CA LYS A 523 30.68 34.48 -24.95
C LYS A 523 32.08 34.25 -25.52
N ARG A 524 32.46 34.98 -26.55
CA ARG A 524 33.81 34.89 -27.16
C ARG A 524 34.91 34.94 -26.08
N ASP A 525 34.80 35.89 -25.15
CA ASP A 525 35.79 36.16 -24.12
C ASP A 525 35.95 35.06 -23.07
N ASP A 526 35.03 34.11 -23.04
CA ASP A 526 35.13 32.89 -22.20
C ASP A 526 36.12 31.88 -22.80
N ARG A 527 36.38 31.93 -24.12
CA ARG A 527 37.24 31.02 -24.87
C ARG A 527 38.55 31.64 -25.33
N ASP A 528 38.55 32.92 -25.66
CA ASP A 528 39.72 33.57 -26.23
C ASP A 528 39.92 34.96 -25.64
N GLN A 529 41.05 35.15 -24.95
CA GLN A 529 41.51 36.42 -24.44
C GLN A 529 42.98 36.73 -24.85
N ILE A 530 43.43 36.04 -25.90
CA ILE A 530 44.83 36.17 -26.34
C ILE A 530 45.04 37.51 -27.05
N THR A 531 46.08 38.24 -26.67
CA THR A 531 46.65 39.41 -27.38
C THR A 531 47.99 39.03 -27.98
N PHE A 532 48.48 39.80 -29.01
CA PHE A 532 49.76 39.61 -29.68
C PHE A 532 49.87 38.25 -30.38
N ARG A 533 48.82 37.80 -31.02
CA ARG A 533 48.69 36.52 -31.72
C ARG A 533 49.12 36.69 -33.17
N ASN A 534 49.93 35.70 -33.71
CA ASN A 534 50.27 35.70 -35.12
C ASN A 534 49.15 35.08 -35.98
N GLU A 535 49.23 35.28 -37.29
CA GLU A 535 48.15 34.84 -38.20
C GLU A 535 48.04 33.33 -38.28
N GLU A 536 49.15 32.58 -38.15
CA GLU A 536 49.22 31.16 -38.24
C GLU A 536 48.98 30.44 -36.90
N ASP A 537 49.03 31.14 -35.78
CA ASP A 537 48.95 30.54 -34.47
C ASP A 537 47.55 29.94 -34.24
N LEU A 538 47.50 28.66 -33.93
CA LEU A 538 46.28 27.98 -33.42
C LEU A 538 46.20 28.07 -31.89
N ASN A 539 45.04 27.99 -31.33
CA ASN A 539 44.80 28.07 -29.88
C ASN A 539 44.09 26.86 -29.35
N THR A 540 44.61 26.31 -28.28
CA THR A 540 43.91 25.36 -27.46
C THR A 540 43.56 26.08 -26.15
N TRP A 541 42.31 25.99 -25.73
CA TRP A 541 41.81 26.70 -24.58
C TRP A 541 41.07 25.75 -23.64
N MET A 542 41.09 26.11 -22.36
CA MET A 542 40.33 25.44 -21.33
C MET A 542 39.86 26.47 -20.33
N TYR A 543 38.61 26.40 -19.95
CA TYR A 543 38.12 27.19 -18.83
C TYR A 543 37.36 26.38 -17.79
N VAL A 544 37.40 26.90 -16.54
CA VAL A 544 36.53 26.51 -15.45
C VAL A 544 35.69 27.75 -15.10
N LYS A 545 34.37 27.56 -15.07
CA LYS A 545 33.39 28.61 -14.73
C LYS A 545 32.56 28.09 -13.55
N GLY A 546 32.48 28.87 -12.49
CA GLY A 546 31.56 28.65 -11.39
C GLY A 546 30.53 29.79 -11.34
N ARG A 547 29.26 29.45 -11.05
CA ARG A 547 28.19 30.45 -10.88
C ARG A 547 27.28 30.01 -9.75
N TYR A 548 26.94 30.92 -8.87
CA TYR A 548 25.92 30.78 -7.85
C TYR A 548 24.82 31.79 -8.15
N HIS A 549 23.56 31.38 -8.01
CA HIS A 549 22.44 32.30 -8.11
C HIS A 549 21.31 31.92 -7.18
N GLU A 550 20.62 32.91 -6.65
CA GLU A 550 19.41 32.78 -5.86
C GLU A 550 18.21 33.21 -6.72
N ASN A 551 17.10 32.52 -6.57
CA ASN A 551 15.90 32.78 -7.33
C ASN A 551 14.64 32.33 -6.58
N ASN A 552 13.49 32.85 -7.00
CA ASN A 552 12.18 32.48 -6.49
C ASN A 552 11.30 31.90 -7.60
N ALA A 553 10.21 31.23 -7.22
CA ALA A 553 9.22 30.69 -8.12
C ALA A 553 7.82 30.73 -7.50
N GLY A 554 6.79 30.66 -8.35
CA GLY A 554 5.40 30.60 -7.93
C GLY A 554 4.91 31.85 -7.22
N GLY A 555 5.43 33.04 -7.59
CA GLY A 555 5.09 34.30 -6.91
C GLY A 555 5.68 34.35 -5.50
N ASP A 556 6.95 33.98 -5.36
CA ASP A 556 7.71 34.05 -4.10
C ASP A 556 7.31 33.00 -3.04
N LYS A 557 6.61 31.93 -3.45
CA LYS A 557 6.21 30.82 -2.55
C LYS A 557 7.31 29.77 -2.38
N VAL A 558 8.21 29.66 -3.36
CA VAL A 558 9.36 28.75 -3.34
C VAL A 558 10.61 29.55 -3.61
N SER A 559 11.66 29.35 -2.81
CA SER A 559 12.98 29.89 -3.03
C SER A 559 13.97 28.78 -3.33
N TYR A 560 14.91 29.04 -4.22
CA TYR A 560 15.98 28.10 -4.51
C TYR A 560 17.28 28.78 -4.87
N ASP A 561 18.37 28.14 -4.52
CA ASP A 561 19.70 28.54 -4.94
C ASP A 561 20.36 27.45 -5.78
N THR A 562 21.13 27.86 -6.77
CA THR A 562 21.82 26.92 -7.66
C THR A 562 23.30 27.27 -7.80
N THR A 563 24.13 26.29 -7.55
CA THR A 563 25.58 26.35 -7.84
C THR A 563 25.89 25.54 -9.08
N THR A 564 26.41 26.20 -10.10
CA THR A 564 26.81 25.55 -11.36
C THR A 564 28.32 25.62 -11.54
N THR A 565 28.95 24.51 -11.93
CA THR A 565 30.38 24.44 -12.27
C THR A 565 30.53 23.81 -13.64
N VAL A 566 31.29 24.45 -14.52
CA VAL A 566 31.52 24.02 -15.90
C VAL A 566 33.01 23.95 -16.16
N LEU A 567 33.47 22.87 -16.74
CA LEU A 567 34.75 22.72 -17.39
C LEU A 567 34.53 22.61 -18.89
N GLN A 568 35.14 23.48 -19.67
CA GLN A 568 35.08 23.38 -21.13
C GLN A 568 36.46 23.50 -21.72
N ILE A 569 36.73 22.71 -22.77
CA ILE A 569 38.00 22.66 -23.50
C ILE A 569 37.71 22.73 -25.00
N GLY A 570 38.54 23.42 -25.74
CA GLY A 570 38.45 23.45 -27.20
C GLY A 570 39.77 23.79 -27.86
N SER A 571 39.81 23.59 -29.16
CA SER A 571 40.98 23.88 -29.93
C SER A 571 40.62 24.34 -31.33
N ASP A 572 41.39 25.33 -31.84
CA ASP A 572 41.31 25.72 -33.24
C ASP A 572 41.86 24.57 -34.09
N PHE A 573 41.16 24.26 -35.16
CA PHE A 573 41.64 23.37 -36.23
C PHE A 573 41.88 24.12 -37.55
N MET A 574 41.55 25.41 -37.60
CA MET A 574 41.71 26.27 -38.78
C MET A 574 42.02 27.69 -38.37
N SER A 575 43.04 28.26 -38.96
CA SER A 575 43.33 29.72 -39.02
C SER A 575 43.52 30.10 -40.45
N LYS A 576 42.67 31.01 -40.99
CA LYS A 576 42.70 31.44 -42.38
C LYS A 576 42.77 32.95 -42.48
N PRO A 577 43.89 33.52 -42.93
CA PRO A 577 43.97 34.96 -43.26
C PRO A 577 42.98 35.32 -44.39
N MET A 578 42.33 36.46 -44.23
CA MET A 578 41.38 37.06 -45.17
C MET A 578 41.89 38.47 -45.53
N ASP A 579 41.33 39.08 -46.59
CA ASP A 579 41.76 40.41 -47.03
C ASP A 579 41.73 41.49 -45.95
N ASN A 580 40.83 41.32 -44.97
CA ASN A 580 40.67 42.25 -43.86
C ASN A 580 40.41 41.48 -42.55
N GLY A 581 41.40 40.83 -42.00
CA GLY A 581 41.31 40.08 -40.76
C GLY A 581 41.63 38.59 -40.92
N ILE A 582 41.29 37.80 -39.83
CA ILE A 582 41.56 36.38 -39.75
C ILE A 582 40.31 35.65 -39.28
N LEU A 583 39.97 34.60 -40.02
CA LEU A 583 38.92 33.65 -39.63
C LEU A 583 39.54 32.44 -38.94
N ARG A 584 39.10 32.13 -37.73
CA ARG A 584 39.45 30.90 -37.03
C ARG A 584 38.21 30.05 -36.79
N ALA A 585 38.39 28.75 -36.84
CA ALA A 585 37.33 27.83 -36.48
C ALA A 585 37.91 26.68 -35.63
N GLY A 586 37.10 26.16 -34.70
CA GLY A 586 37.51 25.14 -33.80
C GLY A 586 36.35 24.29 -33.30
N GLY A 587 36.72 23.25 -32.58
CA GLY A 587 35.79 22.35 -31.87
C GLY A 587 35.92 22.50 -30.37
N MET A 588 34.87 22.17 -29.67
CA MET A 588 34.83 22.25 -28.22
C MET A 588 34.04 21.10 -27.60
N PHE A 589 34.40 20.78 -26.38
CA PHE A 589 33.74 19.77 -25.52
C PHE A 589 33.68 20.31 -24.11
N GLY A 590 32.57 20.04 -23.40
CA GLY A 590 32.37 20.49 -22.03
C GLY A 590 31.73 19.45 -21.14
N ALA A 591 31.99 19.58 -19.87
CA ALA A 591 31.32 18.87 -18.79
C ALA A 591 30.92 19.86 -17.69
N GLY A 592 29.73 19.70 -17.14
CA GLY A 592 29.24 20.61 -16.11
C GLY A 592 28.39 19.87 -15.09
N GLN A 593 28.28 20.47 -13.91
CA GLN A 593 27.38 20.04 -12.87
C GLN A 593 26.68 21.24 -12.23
N ALA A 594 25.40 21.11 -12.00
CA ALA A 594 24.65 22.04 -11.19
C ALA A 594 24.05 21.32 -9.98
N LYS A 595 23.96 22.04 -8.86
CA LYS A 595 23.28 21.62 -7.64
C LYS A 595 22.36 22.73 -7.21
N THR A 596 21.10 22.40 -7.04
CA THR A 596 20.03 23.28 -6.55
C THR A 596 19.60 22.84 -5.17
N HIS A 597 19.45 23.78 -4.27
CA HIS A 597 18.77 23.62 -2.99
C HIS A 597 17.48 24.44 -3.04
N SER A 598 16.38 23.84 -2.59
CA SER A 598 15.06 24.46 -2.69
C SER A 598 14.29 24.34 -1.39
N ASP A 599 13.75 25.46 -0.95
CA ASP A 599 12.87 25.60 0.20
C ASP A 599 11.53 26.22 -0.25
N ALA A 600 10.43 25.76 0.32
CA ALA A 600 9.14 26.41 0.13
C ALA A 600 8.74 27.17 1.38
N LYS A 601 8.15 28.37 1.21
CA LYS A 601 7.67 29.17 2.35
C LYS A 601 6.64 28.38 3.16
N HIS A 602 6.76 28.47 4.46
CA HIS A 602 5.89 27.81 5.44
C HIS A 602 5.92 26.26 5.34
N ASN A 603 6.93 25.70 4.69
CA ASN A 603 7.17 24.25 4.62
C ASN A 603 8.47 23.94 5.38
N VAL A 604 8.42 22.92 6.21
CA VAL A 604 9.61 22.46 6.98
C VAL A 604 10.51 21.52 6.19
N ARG A 605 10.10 21.16 5.00
CA ARG A 605 10.83 20.26 4.10
C ARG A 605 11.70 21.07 3.14
N ASP A 606 12.74 20.44 2.66
CA ASP A 606 13.60 20.91 1.58
C ASP A 606 13.67 19.88 0.44
N ALA A 607 14.15 20.33 -0.70
CA ALA A 607 14.44 19.46 -1.83
C ALA A 607 15.77 19.87 -2.49
N GLN A 608 16.39 18.90 -3.16
CA GLN A 608 17.64 19.10 -3.87
C GLN A 608 17.50 18.68 -5.32
N GLY A 609 17.99 19.56 -6.20
CA GLY A 609 18.17 19.28 -7.62
C GLY A 609 19.64 19.02 -7.94
N LYS A 610 19.90 18.19 -8.93
CA LYS A 610 21.23 17.98 -9.48
C LYS A 610 21.14 17.80 -11.00
N VAL A 611 22.08 18.42 -11.72
CA VAL A 611 22.22 18.25 -13.16
C VAL A 611 23.67 17.93 -13.47
N ASP A 612 23.94 16.83 -14.12
CA ASP A 612 25.22 16.50 -14.71
C ASP A 612 25.11 16.63 -16.25
N GLY A 613 25.92 17.49 -16.85
CA GLY A 613 25.80 17.83 -18.26
C GLY A 613 27.10 17.62 -19.06
N PHE A 614 26.93 17.27 -20.33
CA PHE A 614 28.01 17.18 -21.31
C PHE A 614 27.61 17.90 -22.58
N ASN A 615 28.56 18.56 -23.26
CA ASN A 615 28.30 19.18 -24.55
C ASN A 615 29.42 18.94 -25.57
N VAL A 616 29.06 19.04 -26.82
CA VAL A 616 30.01 19.09 -27.95
C VAL A 616 29.57 20.20 -28.89
N GLY A 617 30.51 20.97 -29.41
CA GLY A 617 30.21 22.10 -30.29
C GLY A 617 31.32 22.51 -31.22
N LEU A 618 30.96 23.43 -32.11
CA LEU A 618 31.86 24.08 -33.03
C LEU A 618 31.76 25.58 -32.85
N TYR A 619 32.85 26.30 -33.17
CA TYR A 619 32.86 27.74 -33.13
C TYR A 619 33.65 28.31 -34.32
N ALA A 620 33.36 29.56 -34.66
CA ALA A 620 34.13 30.31 -35.62
C ALA A 620 34.17 31.79 -35.23
N THR A 621 35.37 32.38 -35.31
CA THR A 621 35.61 33.77 -34.95
C THR A 621 36.34 34.47 -36.09
N TRP A 622 35.76 35.52 -36.66
CA TRP A 622 36.47 36.45 -37.52
C TRP A 622 36.87 37.67 -36.70
N GLN A 623 38.13 38.10 -36.82
CA GLN A 623 38.69 39.27 -36.11
C GLN A 623 39.52 40.12 -37.06
N GLU A 624 39.25 41.41 -37.06
CA GLU A 624 39.92 42.36 -37.95
C GLU A 624 41.41 42.56 -37.59
N ASP A 625 41.78 42.90 -36.37
CA ASP A 625 43.16 42.97 -35.87
C ASP A 625 43.43 41.90 -34.80
N GLN A 626 44.28 40.96 -35.11
CA GLN A 626 44.66 39.87 -34.23
C GLN A 626 45.69 40.22 -33.16
N LYS A 627 46.58 41.19 -33.47
CA LYS A 627 47.67 41.53 -32.53
C LYS A 627 47.16 42.22 -31.29
N LEU A 628 46.35 43.25 -31.46
CA LEU A 628 45.87 44.06 -30.40
C LEU A 628 44.37 43.80 -30.06
N ARG A 629 43.73 42.97 -30.88
CA ARG A 629 42.27 42.73 -30.84
C ARG A 629 41.49 44.07 -30.98
N LEU A 630 41.94 44.88 -31.90
CA LEU A 630 41.24 46.10 -32.26
C LEU A 630 40.34 45.85 -33.48
N GLY A 631 39.51 46.86 -33.82
CA GLY A 631 38.57 46.75 -34.91
C GLY A 631 37.39 45.79 -34.61
N SER A 632 36.75 45.36 -35.69
CA SER A 632 35.55 44.58 -35.62
C SER A 632 35.81 43.10 -35.40
N TYR A 633 34.85 42.42 -34.80
CA TYR A 633 34.80 40.95 -34.79
C TYR A 633 33.40 40.41 -34.92
N VAL A 634 33.32 39.20 -35.40
CA VAL A 634 32.13 38.38 -35.44
C VAL A 634 32.50 37.00 -34.86
N ASP A 635 31.77 36.57 -33.85
CA ASP A 635 31.95 35.25 -33.25
C ASP A 635 30.64 34.47 -33.30
N THR A 636 30.73 33.22 -33.64
CA THR A 636 29.59 32.33 -33.66
C THR A 636 29.96 30.97 -33.11
N TRP A 637 29.00 30.30 -32.45
CA TRP A 637 29.15 28.92 -32.01
C TRP A 637 27.79 28.21 -32.05
N ALA A 638 27.86 26.87 -32.13
CA ALA A 638 26.72 25.99 -31.96
C ALA A 638 27.17 24.73 -31.18
N ALA A 639 26.33 24.29 -30.29
CA ALA A 639 26.62 23.13 -29.46
C ALA A 639 25.37 22.28 -29.16
N TYR A 640 25.57 21.00 -29.03
CA TYR A 640 24.57 20.05 -28.56
C TYR A 640 24.97 19.54 -27.17
N SER A 641 23.99 19.36 -26.28
CA SER A 641 24.21 19.03 -24.88
C SER A 641 23.29 17.92 -24.43
N TRP A 642 23.77 17.09 -23.54
CA TRP A 642 23.03 16.03 -22.86
C TRP A 642 23.13 16.24 -21.36
N TYR A 643 22.02 15.99 -20.65
CA TYR A 643 21.94 16.19 -19.22
C TYR A 643 21.25 15.03 -18.54
N ASN A 644 21.84 14.58 -17.44
CA ASN A 644 21.19 13.74 -16.47
C ASN A 644 20.72 14.60 -15.30
N ASN A 645 19.45 14.60 -15.00
CA ASN A 645 18.82 15.37 -13.95
C ASN A 645 18.38 14.47 -12.81
N LYS A 646 18.48 14.98 -11.60
CA LYS A 646 18.01 14.29 -10.41
C LYS A 646 17.32 15.27 -9.46
N VAL A 647 16.19 14.84 -8.87
CA VAL A 647 15.52 15.55 -7.77
C VAL A 647 15.37 14.62 -6.59
N THR A 648 15.81 15.07 -5.42
CA THR A 648 15.76 14.31 -4.16
C THR A 648 15.14 15.12 -3.05
N SER A 649 14.28 14.48 -2.26
CA SER A 649 13.72 14.99 -1.01
C SER A 649 13.43 13.83 -0.07
N ASN A 650 12.84 14.08 1.09
CA ASN A 650 12.36 12.99 1.95
C ASN A 650 11.18 12.20 1.35
N ARG A 651 10.55 12.73 0.30
CA ARG A 651 9.43 12.13 -0.45
C ARG A 651 9.89 11.49 -1.75
N ASN A 652 10.78 12.14 -2.48
CA ASN A 652 11.12 11.84 -3.87
C ASN A 652 12.62 11.54 -4.05
N ASP A 653 12.94 10.61 -4.92
CA ASP A 653 14.28 10.31 -5.42
C ASP A 653 14.12 9.87 -6.88
N GLU A 654 14.30 10.81 -7.80
CA GLU A 654 13.94 10.68 -9.21
C GLU A 654 15.02 11.16 -10.14
N ASP A 655 15.31 10.36 -11.14
CA ASP A 655 16.26 10.66 -12.23
C ASP A 655 15.47 10.81 -13.55
N TYR A 656 15.85 11.80 -14.37
CA TYR A 656 15.25 12.03 -15.71
C TYR A 656 16.27 12.70 -16.61
N ASP A 657 16.09 12.56 -17.93
CA ASP A 657 17.02 13.05 -18.93
C ASP A 657 16.52 14.33 -19.61
N SER A 658 17.47 15.13 -20.08
CA SER A 658 17.19 16.22 -21.01
C SER A 658 18.34 16.40 -22.01
N GLU A 659 18.01 16.93 -23.18
CA GLU A 659 19.00 17.23 -24.22
C GLU A 659 18.70 18.55 -24.87
N GLY A 660 19.71 19.21 -25.38
CA GLY A 660 19.52 20.55 -25.89
C GLY A 660 20.49 20.97 -26.99
N PHE A 661 20.08 22.01 -27.68
CA PHE A 661 20.87 22.66 -28.69
C PHE A 661 20.94 24.16 -28.41
N ALA A 662 22.14 24.74 -28.53
CA ALA A 662 22.28 26.18 -28.44
C ALA A 662 23.18 26.72 -29.57
N ALA A 663 22.88 27.92 -30.03
CA ALA A 663 23.67 28.62 -31.02
C ALA A 663 23.75 30.13 -30.71
N SER A 664 24.89 30.73 -31.00
CA SER A 664 25.19 32.13 -30.70
C SER A 664 25.79 32.88 -31.83
N VAL A 665 25.44 34.15 -31.94
CA VAL A 665 26.14 35.15 -32.72
C VAL A 665 26.49 36.32 -31.80
N GLU A 666 27.77 36.68 -31.76
CA GLU A 666 28.30 37.84 -31.03
C GLU A 666 29.07 38.76 -31.99
N VAL A 667 28.87 40.05 -31.85
CA VAL A 667 29.57 41.07 -32.61
C VAL A 667 30.10 42.15 -31.69
N GLY A 668 31.21 42.77 -32.05
CA GLY A 668 31.73 43.90 -31.33
C GLY A 668 32.77 44.65 -32.15
N HIS A 669 33.14 45.81 -31.64
CA HIS A 669 34.19 46.67 -32.22
C HIS A 669 35.03 47.30 -31.11
N ALA A 670 36.32 47.20 -31.25
CA ALA A 670 37.25 47.71 -30.27
C ALA A 670 38.02 48.92 -30.78
N TRP A 671 37.95 50.03 -30.08
CA TRP A 671 38.76 51.24 -30.33
C TRP A 671 39.88 51.36 -29.28
N ALA A 672 41.06 51.76 -29.76
CA ALA A 672 42.15 52.15 -28.91
C ALA A 672 42.09 53.66 -28.61
N ILE A 673 42.24 54.03 -27.35
CA ILE A 673 42.41 55.43 -26.90
C ILE A 673 43.81 55.50 -26.36
N ASP A 674 44.71 56.16 -27.17
CA ASP A 674 46.12 56.30 -26.78
C ASP A 674 46.24 57.29 -25.65
N SER A 675 47.07 56.98 -24.67
CA SER A 675 47.50 57.87 -23.62
C SER A 675 49.02 58.06 -23.70
N GLU A 676 49.55 59.15 -23.13
CA GLU A 676 50.97 59.35 -23.01
C GLU A 676 51.67 58.13 -22.36
N ASN A 677 52.85 57.75 -22.81
CA ASN A 677 53.70 56.66 -22.32
C ASN A 677 53.32 55.24 -22.77
N GLU A 678 52.88 55.02 -24.01
CA GLU A 678 52.66 53.67 -24.59
C GLU A 678 51.60 52.82 -23.84
N ARG A 679 50.76 53.48 -23.04
CA ARG A 679 49.62 52.85 -22.38
C ARG A 679 48.36 53.10 -23.17
N THR A 680 47.59 52.04 -23.45
CA THR A 680 46.41 52.14 -24.29
C THR A 680 45.17 51.66 -23.51
N TRP A 681 44.14 52.47 -23.50
CA TRP A 681 42.82 52.07 -23.11
C TRP A 681 42.10 51.55 -24.34
N LYS A 682 41.36 50.43 -24.16
CA LYS A 682 40.52 49.85 -25.17
C LYS A 682 39.08 49.91 -24.68
N ILE A 683 38.18 50.38 -25.54
CA ILE A 683 36.74 50.37 -25.29
C ILE A 683 36.10 49.51 -26.36
N GLU A 684 35.32 48.52 -25.96
CA GLU A 684 34.74 47.49 -26.85
C GLU A 684 33.27 47.28 -26.53
N PRO A 685 32.33 47.99 -27.21
CA PRO A 685 30.93 47.59 -27.20
C PRO A 685 30.76 46.22 -27.84
N GLN A 686 29.85 45.46 -27.25
CA GLN A 686 29.57 44.04 -27.58
C GLN A 686 28.07 43.84 -27.64
N ALA A 687 27.61 43.03 -28.59
CA ALA A 687 26.23 42.55 -28.66
C ALA A 687 26.22 41.06 -28.97
N GLN A 688 25.43 40.29 -28.24
CA GLN A 688 25.32 38.86 -28.43
C GLN A 688 23.85 38.44 -28.37
N VAL A 689 23.49 37.51 -29.23
CA VAL A 689 22.21 36.77 -29.15
C VAL A 689 22.50 35.30 -29.16
N ILE A 690 21.87 34.60 -28.25
CA ILE A 690 21.96 33.14 -28.10
C ILE A 690 20.54 32.57 -28.18
N TYR A 691 20.32 31.63 -29.05
CA TYR A 691 19.14 30.78 -29.10
C TYR A 691 19.48 29.48 -28.39
N SER A 692 18.63 29.03 -27.44
CA SER A 692 18.78 27.77 -26.70
C SER A 692 17.46 27.00 -26.78
N TYR A 693 17.53 25.75 -27.10
CA TYR A 693 16.40 24.81 -27.06
C TYR A 693 16.77 23.66 -26.12
N LEU A 694 15.90 23.33 -25.22
CA LEU A 694 16.07 22.22 -24.28
C LEU A 694 14.85 21.32 -24.34
N ASP A 695 15.04 20.08 -24.75
CA ASP A 695 14.03 19.03 -24.67
C ASP A 695 14.23 18.25 -23.37
N GLN A 696 13.29 18.38 -22.46
CA GLN A 696 13.26 17.66 -21.21
C GLN A 696 12.16 16.62 -21.26
N GLU A 697 12.49 15.39 -20.89
CA GLU A 697 11.53 14.32 -20.79
C GLU A 697 10.38 14.66 -19.84
N ASN A 698 9.14 14.58 -20.35
CA ASN A 698 7.95 14.64 -19.50
C ASN A 698 7.85 13.36 -18.68
N HIS A 699 7.82 13.49 -17.38
CA HIS A 699 7.85 12.35 -16.48
C HIS A 699 6.81 12.49 -15.36
N THR A 700 6.62 11.41 -14.62
CA THR A 700 5.73 11.38 -13.46
C THR A 700 6.55 10.91 -12.28
N ASP A 701 6.55 11.68 -11.21
CA ASP A 701 7.29 11.33 -10.02
C ASP A 701 6.68 10.11 -9.29
N ARG A 702 7.37 9.66 -8.28
CA ARG A 702 7.00 8.46 -7.52
C ARG A 702 5.60 8.53 -6.90
N ASP A 703 5.12 9.71 -6.56
CA ASP A 703 3.81 9.93 -5.94
C ASP A 703 2.72 10.34 -6.94
N GLY A 704 3.04 10.30 -8.24
CA GLY A 704 2.08 10.53 -9.31
C GLY A 704 1.95 11.97 -9.77
N VAL A 705 2.85 12.88 -9.36
CA VAL A 705 2.92 14.25 -9.89
C VAL A 705 3.56 14.22 -11.27
N ARG A 706 2.83 14.65 -12.28
CA ARG A 706 3.33 14.75 -13.64
C ARG A 706 4.00 16.10 -13.86
N ILE A 707 5.28 16.08 -14.23
CA ILE A 707 6.08 17.26 -14.54
C ILE A 707 6.21 17.38 -16.07
N THR A 708 5.84 18.55 -16.59
CA THR A 708 5.91 18.85 -18.03
C THR A 708 6.50 20.23 -18.28
N THR A 709 7.28 20.34 -19.34
CA THR A 709 7.77 21.63 -19.83
C THR A 709 6.68 22.34 -20.65
N LEU A 710 6.59 23.65 -20.52
CA LEU A 710 5.65 24.46 -21.30
C LEU A 710 6.33 25.13 -22.48
N ASP A 711 7.56 25.62 -22.31
CA ASP A 711 8.38 26.21 -23.34
C ASP A 711 9.76 25.58 -23.33
N ASN A 712 10.21 25.10 -24.49
CA ASN A 712 11.47 24.40 -24.65
C ASN A 712 12.59 25.28 -25.21
N ASP A 713 12.29 26.50 -25.64
CA ASP A 713 13.26 27.42 -26.26
C ASP A 713 13.41 28.73 -25.47
N GLY A 714 14.55 29.34 -25.62
CA GLY A 714 14.88 30.61 -24.99
C GLY A 714 15.77 31.45 -25.87
N LEU A 715 15.51 32.75 -25.87
CA LEU A 715 16.35 33.75 -26.55
C LEU A 715 17.03 34.61 -25.47
N PHE A 716 18.38 34.57 -25.47
CA PHE A 716 19.19 35.35 -24.56
C PHE A 716 19.90 36.46 -25.30
N GLY A 717 19.75 37.69 -24.87
CA GLY A 717 20.42 38.86 -25.42
C GLY A 717 21.44 39.44 -24.42
N ARG A 718 22.56 39.93 -24.90
CA ARG A 718 23.54 40.68 -24.12
C ARG A 718 23.98 41.93 -24.90
N LEU A 719 23.88 43.09 -24.26
CA LEU A 719 24.52 44.32 -24.72
C LEU A 719 25.50 44.78 -23.67
N GLY A 720 26.72 45.01 -24.02
CA GLY A 720 27.75 45.36 -23.05
C GLY A 720 28.82 46.30 -23.59
N VAL A 721 29.55 46.89 -22.66
CA VAL A 721 30.76 47.67 -22.93
C VAL A 721 31.87 47.15 -22.04
N LYS A 722 32.96 46.72 -22.68
CA LYS A 722 34.19 46.30 -21.99
C LYS A 722 35.24 47.40 -22.11
N SER A 723 35.84 47.78 -21.02
CA SER A 723 37.02 48.68 -21.00
C SER A 723 38.20 47.90 -20.46
N SER A 724 39.28 47.87 -21.22
CA SER A 724 40.51 47.17 -20.81
C SER A 724 41.72 48.09 -20.98
N TYR A 725 42.72 47.85 -20.15
CA TYR A 725 43.97 48.60 -20.15
C TYR A 725 45.12 47.67 -20.53
N PHE A 726 45.99 48.06 -21.47
CA PHE A 726 47.12 47.27 -21.87
C PHE A 726 48.34 48.13 -22.24
N GLN A 727 49.55 47.53 -22.21
CA GLN A 727 50.79 48.14 -22.66
C GLN A 727 51.19 47.58 -23.99
N GLN A 728 51.37 48.40 -25.01
CA GLN A 728 51.69 47.95 -26.39
C GLN A 728 53.08 47.30 -26.56
N LYS A 729 54.07 47.66 -25.70
CA LYS A 729 55.44 47.14 -25.77
C LYS A 729 55.77 46.06 -24.77
N ASP A 730 54.91 45.80 -23.75
CA ASP A 730 55.13 44.77 -22.74
C ASP A 730 54.11 43.66 -22.87
N VAL A 731 54.48 42.64 -23.65
CA VAL A 731 53.65 41.45 -23.90
C VAL A 731 53.36 40.69 -22.63
N LYS A 732 54.12 40.89 -21.54
CA LYS A 732 53.95 40.18 -20.25
C LYS A 732 53.14 40.94 -19.26
N ALA A 733 52.76 42.18 -19.55
CA ALA A 733 51.99 43.00 -18.63
C ALA A 733 50.58 42.48 -18.43
N TRP A 734 50.11 42.42 -17.18
CA TRP A 734 48.73 42.08 -16.84
C TRP A 734 47.78 43.14 -17.32
N GLN A 735 46.69 42.75 -17.96
CA GLN A 735 45.69 43.60 -18.58
C GLN A 735 44.40 43.52 -17.81
N PRO A 736 44.15 44.43 -16.87
CA PRO A 736 42.89 44.53 -16.18
C PRO A 736 41.79 45.02 -17.11
N TYR A 737 40.55 44.57 -16.83
CA TYR A 737 39.36 45.04 -17.51
C TYR A 737 38.15 45.09 -16.62
N VAL A 738 37.20 45.95 -16.99
CA VAL A 738 35.86 46.01 -16.45
C VAL A 738 34.86 45.92 -17.61
N ALA A 739 33.78 45.17 -17.42
CA ALA A 739 32.68 45.16 -18.33
C ALA A 739 31.36 45.36 -17.63
N VAL A 740 30.48 46.14 -18.23
CA VAL A 740 29.10 46.35 -17.78
C VAL A 740 28.22 45.81 -18.88
N ASN A 741 27.33 44.93 -18.54
CA ASN A 741 26.40 44.27 -19.45
C ASN A 741 24.96 44.50 -19.00
N TRP A 742 24.09 44.65 -19.99
CA TRP A 742 22.66 44.47 -19.86
C TRP A 742 22.31 43.08 -20.46
N LEU A 743 21.68 42.25 -19.69
CA LEU A 743 21.24 40.92 -20.11
C LEU A 743 19.73 40.93 -20.29
N LYS A 744 19.23 40.41 -21.39
CA LYS A 744 17.82 40.28 -21.68
C LYS A 744 17.45 38.82 -21.91
N GLY A 745 16.28 38.44 -21.38
CA GLY A 745 15.79 37.07 -21.45
C GLY A 745 16.45 36.17 -20.42
N ALA A 746 15.68 35.35 -19.83
CA ALA A 746 16.11 34.31 -18.86
C ALA A 746 15.42 33.00 -19.13
N GLY A 747 14.71 32.95 -20.22
CA GLY A 747 13.73 31.93 -20.48
C GLY A 747 12.47 32.16 -19.60
N GLN A 748 11.33 32.29 -20.22
CA GLN A 748 10.04 32.04 -19.57
C GLN A 748 9.91 30.55 -19.41
N ASN A 749 10.65 29.97 -18.48
CA ASN A 749 10.82 28.52 -18.39
C ASN A 749 9.94 27.99 -17.27
N ASP A 750 8.65 28.03 -17.55
CA ASP A 750 7.64 27.51 -16.66
C ASP A 750 7.55 25.98 -16.78
N LEU A 751 7.37 25.35 -15.66
CA LEU A 751 7.02 23.94 -15.59
C LEU A 751 5.57 23.80 -15.15
N ALA A 752 4.89 22.79 -15.67
CA ALA A 752 3.57 22.43 -15.17
C ALA A 752 3.63 21.16 -14.32
N PHE A 753 3.01 21.23 -13.17
CA PHE A 753 2.87 20.14 -12.21
C PHE A 753 1.40 19.70 -12.20
N ASN A 754 1.11 18.51 -12.73
CA ASN A 754 -0.24 18.04 -13.03
C ASN A 754 -1.08 18.99 -13.90
N GLY A 755 -0.41 19.79 -14.73
CA GLY A 755 -1.04 20.79 -15.60
C GLY A 755 -1.20 22.17 -14.97
N GLU A 756 -0.90 22.34 -13.69
CA GLU A 756 -0.79 23.66 -13.07
C GLU A 756 0.57 24.27 -13.34
N THR A 757 0.59 25.48 -13.90
CA THR A 757 1.83 26.17 -14.26
C THR A 757 2.43 26.84 -13.04
N VAL A 758 3.71 26.57 -12.78
CA VAL A 758 4.50 27.34 -11.82
C VAL A 758 5.59 28.10 -12.58
N SER A 759 5.50 29.40 -12.50
CA SER A 759 6.42 30.30 -13.17
C SER A 759 7.69 30.51 -12.34
N ASN A 760 8.79 30.61 -13.05
CA ASN A 760 10.07 31.01 -12.50
C ASN A 760 10.13 32.53 -12.46
N ASP A 761 10.47 33.09 -11.29
CA ASP A 761 10.51 34.53 -11.07
C ASP A 761 11.84 35.20 -11.51
N THR A 762 12.66 34.52 -12.33
CA THR A 762 13.90 35.11 -12.87
C THR A 762 13.58 36.32 -13.71
N PRO A 763 14.17 37.53 -13.41
CA PRO A 763 13.86 38.71 -14.18
C PRO A 763 14.39 38.64 -15.61
N GLU A 764 13.59 39.09 -16.58
CA GLU A 764 14.01 39.15 -17.97
C GLU A 764 15.15 40.14 -18.17
N ASP A 765 15.14 41.27 -17.46
CA ASP A 765 16.14 42.33 -17.56
C ASP A 765 17.07 42.32 -16.36
N ARG A 766 18.39 42.16 -16.63
CA ARG A 766 19.39 42.03 -15.57
C ARG A 766 20.62 42.89 -15.89
N GLY A 767 21.17 43.50 -14.86
CA GLY A 767 22.48 44.15 -14.91
C GLY A 767 23.58 43.16 -14.55
N GLN A 768 24.73 43.24 -15.21
CA GLN A 768 25.91 42.45 -14.85
C GLN A 768 27.16 43.35 -14.82
N LEU A 769 27.97 43.24 -13.78
CA LEU A 769 29.31 43.80 -13.69
C LEU A 769 30.33 42.67 -13.73
N GLU A 770 31.36 42.83 -14.56
CA GLU A 770 32.50 41.91 -14.61
C GLU A 770 33.80 42.69 -14.31
N LEU A 771 34.64 42.08 -13.51
CA LEU A 771 36.00 42.50 -13.24
C LEU A 771 36.96 41.37 -13.59
N GLY A 772 37.95 41.65 -14.41
CA GLY A 772 38.86 40.59 -14.79
C GLY A 772 40.28 41.13 -15.08
N VAL A 773 41.17 40.15 -15.22
CA VAL A 773 42.56 40.42 -15.56
C VAL A 773 43.10 39.32 -16.46
N THR A 774 43.79 39.65 -17.50
CA THR A 774 44.43 38.71 -18.46
C THR A 774 45.94 38.98 -18.46
N GLY A 775 46.77 37.96 -18.47
CA GLY A 775 48.21 38.03 -18.54
C GLY A 775 48.87 36.86 -19.22
N ASN A 776 50.00 37.12 -19.89
CA ASN A 776 50.78 36.05 -20.49
C ASN A 776 51.73 35.45 -19.42
N LEU A 777 51.57 34.16 -19.14
CA LEU A 777 52.44 33.38 -18.26
C LEU A 777 53.80 33.15 -18.93
N ASN A 778 53.78 32.93 -20.24
CA ASN A 778 54.95 32.82 -21.14
C ASN A 778 54.57 33.23 -22.55
N GLU A 779 55.45 33.00 -23.54
CA GLU A 779 55.24 33.44 -24.92
C GLU A 779 54.06 32.74 -25.62
N THR A 780 53.62 31.57 -25.10
CA THR A 780 52.56 30.76 -25.76
C THR A 780 51.32 30.63 -24.86
N THR A 781 51.41 30.90 -23.57
CA THR A 781 50.35 30.62 -22.61
C THR A 781 49.81 31.89 -21.93
N THR A 782 48.49 32.08 -22.03
CA THR A 782 47.79 33.23 -21.44
C THR A 782 46.82 32.70 -20.36
N LEU A 783 46.79 33.37 -19.23
CA LEU A 783 45.85 33.14 -18.16
C LEU A 783 44.90 34.32 -18.00
N SER A 784 43.60 34.06 -17.88
CA SER A 784 42.60 35.07 -17.57
C SER A 784 41.81 34.66 -16.30
N LEU A 785 41.59 35.64 -15.45
CA LEU A 785 40.75 35.47 -14.25
C LEU A 785 39.64 36.54 -14.31
N ARG A 786 38.43 36.15 -13.94
CA ARG A 786 37.27 37.04 -13.92
C ARG A 786 36.36 36.70 -12.78
N ALA A 787 35.79 37.74 -12.15
CA ALA A 787 34.66 37.68 -11.24
C ALA A 787 33.50 38.46 -11.84
N SER A 788 32.26 38.01 -11.63
CA SER A 788 31.06 38.68 -12.09
C SER A 788 29.97 38.69 -11.01
N GLY A 789 29.17 39.79 -11.02
CA GLY A 789 27.94 39.89 -10.23
C GLY A 789 26.78 40.28 -11.14
N GLU A 790 25.64 39.65 -10.96
CA GLU A 790 24.39 39.97 -11.67
C GLU A 790 23.32 40.38 -10.65
N TRP A 791 22.44 41.26 -11.05
CA TRP A 791 21.30 41.75 -10.25
C TRP A 791 20.11 42.06 -11.15
N GLY A 792 18.90 41.89 -10.62
CA GLY A 792 17.64 42.18 -11.31
C GLY A 792 16.51 42.49 -10.35
N GLU A 793 15.30 42.51 -10.87
CA GLU A 793 14.07 42.58 -10.06
C GLU A 793 13.89 41.36 -9.18
N ASN A 794 12.90 41.36 -8.29
CA ASN A 794 12.53 40.23 -7.42
C ASN A 794 13.69 39.71 -6.54
N SER A 795 14.57 40.61 -6.11
CA SER A 795 15.76 40.28 -5.28
C SER A 795 16.73 39.27 -5.94
N TYR A 796 16.68 39.14 -7.26
CA TYR A 796 17.58 38.29 -8.00
C TYR A 796 19.03 38.69 -7.87
N ALA A 797 19.88 37.78 -7.50
CA ALA A 797 21.33 37.96 -7.43
C ALA A 797 22.09 36.74 -7.96
N ALA A 798 23.15 36.95 -8.70
CA ALA A 798 24.04 35.88 -9.11
C ALA A 798 25.51 36.33 -9.07
N TYR A 799 26.38 35.41 -8.69
CA TYR A 799 27.81 35.65 -8.60
C TYR A 799 28.56 34.58 -9.39
N GLY A 800 29.62 34.95 -10.08
CA GLY A 800 30.38 34.04 -10.87
C GLY A 800 31.88 34.24 -10.82
N GLY A 801 32.61 33.15 -11.05
CA GLY A 801 34.04 33.13 -11.23
C GLY A 801 34.41 32.36 -12.48
N HIS A 802 35.45 32.81 -13.18
CA HIS A 802 35.91 32.21 -14.40
C HIS A 802 37.44 32.21 -14.51
N ILE A 803 38.02 31.06 -14.84
CA ILE A 803 39.46 30.87 -15.06
C ILE A 803 39.62 30.33 -16.47
N LEU A 804 40.34 31.06 -17.31
CA LEU A 804 40.63 30.67 -18.70
C LEU A 804 42.13 30.50 -18.91
N LEU A 805 42.52 29.38 -19.47
CA LEU A 805 43.87 29.14 -19.94
C LEU A 805 43.85 28.99 -21.47
N ASN A 806 44.64 29.77 -22.14
CA ASN A 806 44.87 29.66 -23.57
C ASN A 806 46.31 29.24 -23.84
N HIS A 807 46.50 28.33 -24.78
CA HIS A 807 47.82 27.87 -25.21
C HIS A 807 47.91 27.96 -26.75
N ARG A 808 48.90 28.75 -27.26
CA ARG A 808 49.16 28.88 -28.68
C ARG A 808 50.20 27.88 -29.16
N TRP A 809 50.05 27.34 -30.33
CA TRP A 809 50.93 26.37 -30.95
C TRP A 809 50.93 26.49 -32.46
#